data_61373d28f51e87e51bb9bfe27598a1c4
#
_entry.id   61373d28f51e87e51bb9bfe27598a1c4
#
_cell.length_a   1.000
_cell.length_b   1.000
_cell.length_c   1.000
_cell.angle_alpha   90.00
_cell.angle_beta   90.00
_cell.angle_gamma   90.00
#
_symmetry.space_group_name_H-M   'P 1'
#
loop_
_entity.id
_entity.type
_entity.pdbx_description
1 polymer ?
#
loop_
_entity_poly.entity_id
_entity_poly.type
_entity_poly.pdbx_seq_one_letter_code
_entity_poly.pdbx_strand_id
1 'polypeptide(L)'
;MKTHWPFGGFFLKPSDEQNGTHEYEEYLRNCKESPLTEKEQQEWTESARAAIAELEQLNAEPEPTRQAAEAEVISSLQTPEPSELQEGCCTGQEAEEAPEVVPAEAIVPLGQIGGDAPAEKEQWAYASELIGDAFQHWENGRVLLDMGTGRGKNEFIIKRLVSWRIDEMLTNMIIGRVLCLCPLKTLHAEMLQRRMEAANAESDGEPTEIAMTYDALYEFMLEVQTYQYIEARYRNDPASLKKYLARFKYIVADECHYFTDFSSYGINTYLSLEVLQKAEADHVVIYMSATGEETYKLLEETAKIPEDRIYQLPQDYRHIKQKYFYSRENLVMMLKSLPEDEKAVIFVSSGDDLLKMKEIFGDTAAYYCSDNNPKYGKRFNELTECVKDRELQKRYFFTTKAFGIGTEIKDRTVKHLYIDQWKPTDIIQSAGRKRPLDVDDTCTVYFRDYDADWYYGDLKKFKAIVTEELKPAVAYLAGAEASEVFRNSGTPDSINKKIRKCRIMEFDDAKGEYRINLLGVRQLKRELELLNEMLETSYKQVFAKYAPVLAEETVPYCFDSVADWIKAHLNQPMLKEEMYESIMALKVFKEYKGRPMGQDILNRKLQIYGVEIITVREFKRNENRNKTFWKLIRI
;
A
#
# COMPACT_ATOMS: atom_id res chain seq x y z
N MET A 1 -18.14 -33.61 -16.84
CA MET A 1 -17.65 -32.37 -17.45
C MET A 1 -16.89 -31.61 -16.39
N LYS A 2 -15.57 -31.45 -16.53
CA LYS A 2 -14.73 -30.74 -15.55
C LYS A 2 -14.85 -29.23 -15.80
N THR A 3 -15.59 -28.52 -14.96
CA THR A 3 -15.63 -27.06 -14.96
C THR A 3 -14.44 -26.55 -14.18
N HIS A 4 -13.47 -25.99 -14.88
CA HIS A 4 -12.36 -25.25 -14.27
C HIS A 4 -12.88 -23.88 -13.76
N TRP A 5 -12.85 -23.67 -12.46
CA TRP A 5 -13.05 -22.39 -11.83
C TRP A 5 -11.79 -21.51 -11.99
N PRO A 6 -11.88 -20.28 -12.48
CA PRO A 6 -10.71 -19.42 -12.71
C PRO A 6 -10.22 -18.65 -11.47
N PHE A 7 -10.82 -18.82 -10.31
CA PHE A 7 -10.36 -18.23 -9.05
C PHE A 7 -10.28 -19.34 -8.02
N GLY A 8 -9.07 -19.54 -7.46
CA GLY A 8 -8.71 -20.62 -6.56
C GLY A 8 -9.65 -20.80 -5.37
N GLY A 9 -10.74 -21.50 -5.60
CA GLY A 9 -11.58 -22.07 -4.56
C GLY A 9 -10.83 -23.24 -3.93
N PHE A 10 -10.82 -23.29 -2.64
CA PHE A 10 -10.25 -24.37 -1.85
C PHE A 10 -10.95 -25.69 -2.18
N PHE A 11 -10.17 -26.69 -2.54
CA PHE A 11 -10.64 -28.06 -2.61
C PHE A 11 -10.80 -28.62 -1.20
N LEU A 12 -12.03 -28.92 -0.82
CA LEU A 12 -12.34 -29.92 0.21
C LEU A 12 -11.85 -31.28 -0.29
N LYS A 13 -11.48 -32.17 0.64
CA LYS A 13 -11.00 -33.51 0.27
C LYS A 13 -12.06 -34.29 -0.54
N PRO A 14 -11.68 -35.28 -1.37
CA PRO A 14 -12.60 -35.99 -2.26
C PRO A 14 -13.79 -36.71 -1.60
N SER A 15 -13.79 -36.86 -0.28
CA SER A 15 -14.90 -37.43 0.49
C SER A 15 -16.09 -36.50 0.68
N ASP A 16 -15.92 -35.18 0.43
CA ASP A 16 -16.95 -34.16 0.70
C ASP A 16 -17.65 -33.67 -0.58
N GLU A 17 -17.19 -34.12 -1.77
CA GLU A 17 -17.71 -33.67 -3.06
C GLU A 17 -19.15 -34.11 -3.34
N GLN A 18 -19.63 -35.18 -2.73
CA GLN A 18 -21.01 -35.69 -3.00
C GLN A 18 -22.08 -34.98 -2.16
N ASN A 19 -21.73 -34.43 -1.00
CA ASN A 19 -22.67 -33.67 -0.15
C ASN A 19 -22.72 -32.18 -0.53
N GLY A 20 -21.59 -31.60 -0.98
CA GLY A 20 -21.50 -30.18 -1.30
C GLY A 20 -22.26 -29.75 -2.56
N THR A 21 -22.46 -30.63 -3.52
CA THR A 21 -23.21 -30.33 -4.76
C THR A 21 -24.72 -30.20 -4.52
N HIS A 22 -25.31 -30.99 -3.64
CA HIS A 22 -26.73 -30.93 -3.35
C HIS A 22 -27.08 -29.70 -2.49
N GLU A 23 -26.26 -29.38 -1.52
CA GLU A 23 -26.43 -28.16 -0.70
C GLU A 23 -26.23 -26.88 -1.52
N TYR A 24 -25.30 -26.88 -2.47
CA TYR A 24 -25.07 -25.76 -3.38
C TYR A 24 -26.23 -25.56 -4.38
N GLU A 25 -26.80 -26.63 -4.92
CA GLU A 25 -27.96 -26.53 -5.79
C GLU A 25 -29.23 -26.10 -5.04
N GLU A 26 -29.37 -26.48 -3.77
CA GLU A 26 -30.45 -26.04 -2.89
C GLU A 26 -30.27 -24.56 -2.48
N TYR A 27 -29.02 -24.13 -2.22
CA TYR A 27 -28.67 -22.74 -1.99
C TYR A 27 -28.98 -21.87 -3.21
N LEU A 28 -28.58 -22.28 -4.42
CA LEU A 28 -28.87 -21.53 -5.65
C LEU A 28 -30.39 -21.43 -5.91
N ARG A 29 -31.15 -22.43 -5.48
CA ARG A 29 -32.62 -22.42 -5.57
C ARG A 29 -33.22 -21.43 -4.57
N ASN A 30 -32.72 -21.40 -3.35
CA ASN A 30 -33.17 -20.48 -2.28
C ASN A 30 -32.76 -19.01 -2.55
N CYS A 31 -31.61 -18.77 -3.19
CA CYS A 31 -31.17 -17.43 -3.57
C CYS A 31 -31.99 -16.83 -4.73
N LYS A 32 -32.59 -17.65 -5.58
CA LYS A 32 -33.51 -17.19 -6.63
C LYS A 32 -34.84 -16.65 -6.06
N GLU A 33 -35.15 -16.97 -4.80
CA GLU A 33 -36.39 -16.57 -4.13
C GLU A 33 -36.30 -15.28 -3.32
N SER A 34 -35.11 -14.66 -3.22
CA SER A 34 -34.92 -13.37 -2.54
C SER A 34 -34.12 -12.40 -3.40
N PRO A 35 -34.71 -11.83 -4.44
CA PRO A 35 -34.07 -10.74 -5.17
C PRO A 35 -33.85 -9.53 -4.23
N LEU A 36 -32.81 -8.72 -4.50
CA LEU A 36 -32.68 -7.40 -3.88
C LEU A 36 -34.01 -6.66 -4.03
N THR A 37 -34.49 -6.07 -2.95
CA THR A 37 -35.69 -5.24 -3.01
C THR A 37 -35.43 -4.06 -3.97
N GLU A 38 -36.47 -3.58 -4.65
CA GLU A 38 -36.37 -2.38 -5.52
C GLU A 38 -35.69 -1.20 -4.78
N LYS A 39 -35.92 -1.09 -3.49
CA LYS A 39 -35.30 -0.07 -2.64
C LYS A 39 -33.78 -0.28 -2.53
N GLU A 40 -33.32 -1.49 -2.28
CA GLU A 40 -31.86 -1.80 -2.21
C GLU A 40 -31.18 -1.59 -3.57
N GLN A 41 -31.79 -1.98 -4.67
CA GLN A 41 -31.29 -1.71 -6.02
C GLN A 41 -31.17 -0.21 -6.29
N GLN A 42 -32.17 0.57 -5.87
CA GLN A 42 -32.19 2.01 -6.05
C GLN A 42 -31.09 2.68 -5.19
N GLU A 43 -30.96 2.33 -3.92
CA GLU A 43 -29.90 2.84 -3.02
C GLU A 43 -28.50 2.53 -3.59
N TRP A 44 -28.28 1.33 -4.08
CA TRP A 44 -27.01 0.94 -4.73
C TRP A 44 -26.73 1.74 -5.99
N THR A 45 -27.74 1.90 -6.85
CA THR A 45 -27.61 2.66 -8.10
C THR A 45 -27.32 4.14 -7.81
N GLU A 46 -27.99 4.74 -6.83
CA GLU A 46 -27.75 6.13 -6.41
C GLU A 46 -26.34 6.30 -5.83
N SER A 47 -25.90 5.39 -4.96
CA SER A 47 -24.53 5.40 -4.41
C SER A 47 -23.46 5.26 -5.50
N ALA A 48 -23.71 4.41 -6.49
CA ALA A 48 -22.81 4.24 -7.61
C ALA A 48 -22.74 5.46 -8.53
N ARG A 49 -23.89 6.12 -8.78
CA ARG A 49 -23.96 7.38 -9.53
C ARG A 49 -23.23 8.51 -8.81
N ALA A 50 -23.38 8.60 -7.47
CA ALA A 50 -22.66 9.56 -6.67
C ALA A 50 -21.15 9.32 -6.76
N ALA A 51 -20.69 8.07 -6.65
CA ALA A 51 -19.29 7.71 -6.81
C ALA A 51 -18.74 8.01 -8.22
N ILE A 52 -19.54 7.81 -9.28
CA ILE A 52 -19.16 8.22 -10.64
C ILE A 52 -19.04 9.74 -10.73
N ALA A 53 -20.05 10.47 -10.26
CA ALA A 53 -20.05 11.92 -10.34
C ALA A 53 -18.83 12.51 -9.61
N GLU A 54 -18.47 11.95 -8.48
CA GLU A 54 -17.30 12.33 -7.72
C GLU A 54 -15.99 11.98 -8.45
N LEU A 55 -15.88 10.78 -9.03
CA LEU A 55 -14.75 10.40 -9.87
C LEU A 55 -14.66 11.23 -11.14
N GLU A 56 -15.80 11.59 -11.73
CA GLU A 56 -15.85 12.49 -12.90
C GLU A 56 -15.41 13.91 -12.55
N GLN A 57 -15.79 14.41 -11.37
CA GLN A 57 -15.34 15.72 -10.89
C GLN A 57 -13.84 15.72 -10.67
N LEU A 58 -13.27 14.71 -10.02
CA LEU A 58 -11.83 14.55 -9.84
C LEU A 58 -11.07 14.45 -11.17
N ASN A 59 -11.69 13.86 -12.21
CA ASN A 59 -11.10 13.75 -13.54
C ASN A 59 -11.34 14.98 -14.44
N ALA A 60 -12.32 15.85 -14.09
CA ALA A 60 -12.65 17.06 -14.86
C ALA A 60 -11.85 18.28 -14.40
N GLU A 61 -11.19 18.21 -13.25
CA GLU A 61 -10.16 19.20 -12.92
C GLU A 61 -9.13 19.19 -14.04
N PRO A 62 -8.77 20.39 -14.57
CA PRO A 62 -7.96 20.46 -15.79
C PRO A 62 -6.68 19.66 -15.55
N GLU A 63 -6.49 18.61 -16.35
CA GLU A 63 -5.12 18.15 -16.56
C GLU A 63 -4.30 19.42 -16.81
N PRO A 64 -3.23 19.67 -16.07
CA PRO A 64 -2.20 20.54 -16.59
C PRO A 64 -1.85 19.87 -17.92
N THR A 65 -2.46 20.38 -18.99
CA THR A 65 -2.27 19.79 -20.30
C THR A 65 -0.77 19.72 -20.47
N ARG A 66 -0.26 18.59 -20.94
CA ARG A 66 1.13 18.46 -21.39
C ARG A 66 1.51 19.71 -22.21
N GLN A 67 0.55 20.33 -22.91
CA GLN A 67 0.63 21.61 -23.57
C GLN A 67 0.77 22.80 -22.61
N ALA A 68 0.20 22.79 -21.39
CA ALA A 68 0.40 23.88 -20.43
C ALA A 68 1.77 23.76 -19.75
N ALA A 69 2.20 22.55 -19.40
CA ALA A 69 3.57 22.32 -18.91
C ALA A 69 4.61 22.57 -20.03
N GLU A 70 4.32 22.20 -21.27
CA GLU A 70 5.14 22.53 -22.44
C GLU A 70 5.07 24.05 -22.76
N ALA A 71 3.94 24.71 -22.55
CA ALA A 71 3.78 26.15 -22.73
C ALA A 71 4.42 26.95 -21.60
N GLU A 72 4.42 26.47 -20.35
CA GLU A 72 5.11 27.10 -19.24
C GLU A 72 6.64 26.94 -19.37
N VAL A 73 7.10 25.79 -19.86
CA VAL A 73 8.50 25.57 -20.24
C VAL A 73 8.89 26.42 -21.46
N ILE A 74 8.02 26.57 -22.48
CA ILE A 74 8.26 27.42 -23.63
C ILE A 74 8.19 28.91 -23.27
N SER A 75 7.27 29.31 -22.38
CA SER A 75 7.17 30.69 -21.86
C SER A 75 8.38 31.07 -20.99
N SER A 76 8.93 30.14 -20.22
CA SER A 76 10.16 30.36 -19.44
C SER A 76 11.43 30.40 -20.32
N LEU A 77 11.35 29.96 -21.59
CA LEU A 77 12.44 29.99 -22.56
C LEU A 77 12.42 31.19 -23.50
N GLN A 78 11.35 31.97 -23.49
CA GLN A 78 11.29 33.25 -24.23
C GLN A 78 11.86 34.35 -23.34
N THR A 79 13.18 34.55 -23.41
CA THR A 79 13.80 35.79 -22.94
C THR A 79 13.26 36.98 -23.74
N PRO A 80 12.77 38.05 -23.07
CA PRO A 80 12.42 39.27 -23.78
C PRO A 80 13.67 39.86 -24.42
N GLU A 81 13.54 40.24 -25.70
CA GLU A 81 14.55 41.05 -26.36
C GLU A 81 14.76 42.37 -25.58
N PRO A 82 15.98 42.88 -25.50
CA PRO A 82 16.26 44.12 -24.76
C PRO A 82 15.77 45.33 -25.58
N SER A 83 14.63 45.90 -25.20
CA SER A 83 14.23 47.22 -25.62
C SER A 83 14.78 48.25 -24.63
N GLU A 84 15.58 49.11 -25.18
CA GLU A 84 16.08 50.43 -24.79
C GLU A 84 15.65 51.05 -23.47
N LEU A 85 16.70 51.41 -22.71
CA LEU A 85 16.70 52.31 -21.58
C LEU A 85 15.99 53.63 -21.87
N GLN A 86 14.96 53.97 -21.11
CA GLN A 86 14.60 55.34 -20.83
C GLN A 86 14.56 55.58 -19.32
N GLU A 87 15.41 56.47 -18.88
CA GLU A 87 15.44 57.05 -17.54
C GLU A 87 14.18 57.87 -17.26
N GLY A 88 13.60 57.71 -16.08
CA GLY A 88 12.43 58.51 -15.66
C GLY A 88 12.11 58.36 -14.18
N CYS A 89 12.80 59.19 -13.41
CA CYS A 89 12.42 59.91 -12.20
C CYS A 89 11.28 59.39 -11.28
N CYS A 90 11.65 59.32 -9.99
CA CYS A 90 10.87 59.11 -8.78
C CYS A 90 9.58 59.95 -8.66
N THR A 91 8.50 59.31 -8.15
CA THR A 91 7.71 59.90 -7.04
C THR A 91 6.86 58.77 -6.43
N GLY A 92 6.87 58.74 -5.08
CA GLY A 92 6.15 57.74 -4.28
C GLY A 92 4.63 57.96 -4.28
N GLN A 93 3.95 56.90 -4.09
CA GLN A 93 2.62 56.88 -3.46
C GLN A 93 2.37 55.56 -2.73
N GLU A 94 1.62 55.68 -1.70
CA GLU A 94 1.31 54.82 -0.60
C GLU A 94 0.79 53.42 -0.97
N ALA A 95 1.19 52.43 -0.21
CA ALA A 95 0.69 51.07 -0.24
C ALA A 95 -0.75 51.00 0.34
N GLU A 96 -1.71 50.63 -0.46
CA GLU A 96 -3.00 50.13 0.01
C GLU A 96 -2.84 48.69 0.47
N GLU A 97 -3.28 48.43 1.71
CA GLU A 97 -3.31 47.11 2.33
C GLU A 97 -4.22 46.16 1.54
N ALA A 98 -3.67 45.03 1.12
CA ALA A 98 -4.44 43.92 0.58
C ALA A 98 -5.26 43.26 1.71
N PRO A 99 -6.51 42.81 1.46
CA PRO A 99 -7.32 42.14 2.47
C PRO A 99 -6.69 40.82 2.90
N GLU A 100 -6.65 40.62 4.21
CA GLU A 100 -6.26 39.36 4.84
C GLU A 100 -7.06 38.19 4.26
N VAL A 101 -6.35 37.28 3.60
CA VAL A 101 -6.87 35.95 3.24
C VAL A 101 -6.95 35.14 4.53
N VAL A 102 -8.17 34.92 5.01
CA VAL A 102 -8.42 33.98 6.10
C VAL A 102 -7.95 32.59 5.64
N PRO A 103 -7.04 31.93 6.38
CA PRO A 103 -6.59 30.60 6.01
C PRO A 103 -7.77 29.64 6.07
N ALA A 104 -8.00 28.87 5.01
CA ALA A 104 -8.90 27.72 5.04
C ALA A 104 -8.49 26.83 6.22
N GLU A 105 -9.44 26.53 7.09
CA GLU A 105 -9.24 25.65 8.24
C GLU A 105 -8.57 24.36 7.74
N ALA A 106 -7.35 24.15 8.18
CA ALA A 106 -6.61 22.93 7.91
C ALA A 106 -7.40 21.77 8.49
N ILE A 107 -7.80 20.83 7.64
CA ILE A 107 -8.29 19.52 8.06
C ILE A 107 -7.14 18.89 8.84
N VAL A 108 -7.28 18.88 10.16
CA VAL A 108 -6.30 18.24 11.06
C VAL A 108 -6.33 16.74 10.76
N PRO A 109 -5.21 16.11 10.41
CA PRO A 109 -5.16 14.66 10.30
C PRO A 109 -5.57 14.04 11.63
N LEU A 110 -6.30 12.94 11.62
CA LEU A 110 -6.79 12.21 12.81
C LEU A 110 -5.66 11.78 13.80
N GLY A 111 -4.46 12.22 13.61
CA GLY A 111 -3.28 11.97 14.45
C GLY A 111 -2.90 13.08 15.43
N GLN A 112 -3.69 14.18 15.53
CA GLN A 112 -3.38 15.25 16.46
C GLN A 112 -4.61 15.70 17.26
N ILE A 113 -5.13 14.84 18.09
CA ILE A 113 -5.92 15.28 19.23
C ILE A 113 -4.93 15.43 20.38
N GLY A 114 -4.63 16.70 20.68
CA GLY A 114 -3.57 17.08 21.57
C GLY A 114 -3.79 16.72 23.03
N GLY A 115 -2.77 16.19 23.61
CA GLY A 115 -2.39 16.34 24.98
C GLY A 115 -0.94 16.74 24.96
N ASP A 116 -0.57 17.79 25.70
CA ASP A 116 0.82 18.19 25.90
C ASP A 116 1.67 16.97 26.24
N ALA A 117 2.53 16.54 25.32
CA ALA A 117 3.44 15.44 25.53
C ALA A 117 4.48 15.85 26.55
N PRO A 118 4.68 15.11 27.65
CA PRO A 118 5.84 15.30 28.49
C PRO A 118 7.09 14.87 27.69
N ALA A 119 7.94 15.81 27.38
CA ALA A 119 9.29 15.53 26.93
C ALA A 119 10.01 14.70 28.01
N GLU A 120 10.67 13.63 27.62
CA GLU A 120 11.47 12.67 28.39
C GLU A 120 10.72 11.42 28.87
N LYS A 121 10.90 10.36 28.11
CA LYS A 121 10.65 8.92 28.21
C LYS A 121 9.72 8.37 27.17
N GLU A 122 9.96 8.60 25.90
CA GLU A 122 9.48 7.71 24.84
C GLU A 122 10.32 6.42 24.83
N GLN A 123 10.20 5.67 25.87
CA GLN A 123 10.65 4.30 25.93
C GLN A 123 9.60 3.46 25.18
N TRP A 124 10.02 2.64 24.27
CA TRP A 124 9.33 1.64 23.44
C TRP A 124 7.94 1.25 23.97
N ALA A 125 6.91 2.03 23.70
CA ALA A 125 5.56 1.67 24.06
C ALA A 125 5.06 0.57 23.12
N TYR A 126 4.69 -0.56 23.70
CA TYR A 126 4.02 -1.66 23.00
C TYR A 126 2.52 -1.64 23.26
N ALA A 127 1.77 -2.34 22.39
CA ALA A 127 0.33 -2.47 22.54
C ALA A 127 -0.10 -2.89 23.94
N SER A 128 0.60 -3.85 24.53
CA SER A 128 0.32 -4.35 25.89
C SER A 128 0.49 -3.30 26.98
N GLU A 129 1.44 -2.39 26.83
CA GLU A 129 1.69 -1.31 27.78
C GLU A 129 0.63 -0.21 27.68
N LEU A 130 0.28 0.20 26.43
CA LEU A 130 -0.71 1.22 26.20
C LEU A 130 -2.12 0.78 26.62
N ILE A 131 -2.52 -0.44 26.27
CA ILE A 131 -3.84 -0.97 26.57
C ILE A 131 -3.96 -1.31 28.06
N GLY A 132 -2.85 -1.75 28.68
CA GLY A 132 -2.84 -2.21 30.08
C GLY A 132 -3.88 -3.29 30.31
N ASP A 133 -4.78 -3.09 31.29
CA ASP A 133 -5.85 -4.01 31.63
C ASP A 133 -7.24 -3.54 31.14
N ALA A 134 -7.30 -2.47 30.35
CA ALA A 134 -8.57 -1.93 29.84
C ALA A 134 -9.38 -2.97 29.03
N PHE A 135 -8.69 -3.90 28.35
CA PHE A 135 -9.33 -4.95 27.55
C PHE A 135 -10.22 -5.90 28.38
N GLN A 136 -9.99 -6.03 29.67
CA GLN A 136 -10.82 -6.85 30.56
C GLN A 136 -12.23 -6.28 30.75
N HIS A 137 -12.39 -4.97 30.52
CA HIS A 137 -13.63 -4.24 30.66
C HIS A 137 -14.29 -3.84 29.34
N TRP A 138 -13.76 -4.29 28.20
CA TRP A 138 -14.37 -4.00 26.91
C TRP A 138 -15.74 -4.69 26.80
N GLU A 139 -16.75 -3.89 26.61
CA GLU A 139 -18.08 -4.34 26.26
C GLU A 139 -18.21 -4.59 24.76
N ASN A 140 -19.33 -5.17 24.31
CA ASN A 140 -19.63 -5.36 22.90
C ASN A 140 -19.51 -4.05 22.11
N GLY A 141 -19.11 -4.16 20.87
CA GLY A 141 -18.85 -3.03 20.00
C GLY A 141 -17.42 -3.06 19.44
N ARG A 142 -17.03 -1.97 18.82
CA ARG A 142 -15.73 -1.86 18.15
C ARG A 142 -14.63 -1.30 19.04
N VAL A 143 -13.42 -1.79 18.81
CA VAL A 143 -12.17 -1.30 19.40
C VAL A 143 -11.18 -1.09 18.26
N LEU A 144 -10.44 0.02 18.25
CA LEU A 144 -9.42 0.31 17.26
C LEU A 144 -8.02 0.23 17.84
N LEU A 145 -7.14 -0.55 17.19
CA LEU A 145 -5.71 -0.58 17.47
C LEU A 145 -4.95 -0.03 16.26
N ASP A 146 -4.87 1.30 16.18
CA ASP A 146 -4.11 2.02 15.15
C ASP A 146 -2.65 2.13 15.58
N MET A 147 -1.90 1.09 15.31
CA MET A 147 -0.56 0.96 15.83
C MET A 147 0.41 0.58 14.72
N GLY A 148 1.54 1.27 14.68
CA GLY A 148 2.61 1.00 13.74
C GLY A 148 3.04 -0.46 13.67
N THR A 149 3.75 -0.80 12.59
CA THR A 149 4.32 -2.14 12.45
C THR A 149 5.31 -2.41 13.59
N GLY A 150 5.29 -3.64 14.16
CA GLY A 150 6.18 -4.01 15.25
C GLY A 150 5.80 -3.52 16.64
N ARG A 151 4.67 -2.88 16.80
CA ARG A 151 4.18 -2.40 18.12
C ARG A 151 3.52 -3.48 18.97
N GLY A 152 3.68 -4.76 18.62
CA GLY A 152 3.25 -5.90 19.47
C GLY A 152 1.75 -6.19 19.46
N LYS A 153 1.00 -5.75 18.43
CA LYS A 153 -0.45 -6.03 18.31
C LYS A 153 -0.80 -7.51 18.46
N ASN A 154 -0.17 -8.38 17.65
CA ASN A 154 -0.43 -9.82 17.69
C ASN A 154 0.05 -10.45 18.99
N GLU A 155 1.12 -9.93 19.58
CA GLU A 155 1.61 -10.37 20.88
C GLU A 155 0.64 -10.01 22.00
N PHE A 156 0.04 -8.81 21.97
CA PHE A 156 -1.04 -8.42 22.88
C PHE A 156 -2.23 -9.39 22.77
N ILE A 157 -2.69 -9.69 21.55
CA ILE A 157 -3.82 -10.61 21.35
C ILE A 157 -3.51 -11.99 21.97
N ILE A 158 -2.33 -12.54 21.69
CA ILE A 158 -2.00 -13.90 22.11
C ILE A 158 -1.64 -13.95 23.60
N LYS A 159 -0.66 -13.13 24.04
CA LYS A 159 -0.08 -13.23 25.40
C LYS A 159 -0.83 -12.47 26.49
N ARG A 160 -1.75 -11.57 26.12
CA ARG A 160 -2.55 -10.83 27.10
C ARG A 160 -4.02 -11.21 27.02
N LEU A 161 -4.66 -11.00 25.85
CA LEU A 161 -6.10 -11.26 25.72
C LEU A 161 -6.42 -12.77 25.82
N VAL A 162 -5.70 -13.62 25.07
CA VAL A 162 -5.96 -15.08 25.06
C VAL A 162 -5.56 -15.72 26.38
N SER A 163 -4.38 -15.42 26.94
CA SER A 163 -3.95 -15.91 28.24
C SER A 163 -4.95 -15.56 29.35
N TRP A 164 -5.37 -14.27 29.40
CA TRP A 164 -6.39 -13.86 30.36
C TRP A 164 -7.71 -14.63 30.18
N ARG A 165 -8.14 -14.91 28.95
CA ARG A 165 -9.36 -15.70 28.70
C ARG A 165 -9.22 -17.16 29.12
N ILE A 166 -8.02 -17.72 29.05
CA ILE A 166 -7.71 -19.06 29.60
C ILE A 166 -7.84 -19.02 31.11
N ASP A 167 -7.24 -18.02 31.78
CA ASP A 167 -7.32 -17.86 33.23
C ASP A 167 -8.76 -17.70 33.73
N GLU A 168 -9.57 -16.86 33.05
CA GLU A 168 -10.99 -16.68 33.35
C GLU A 168 -11.78 -17.98 33.18
N MET A 169 -11.46 -18.77 32.16
CA MET A 169 -12.10 -20.07 31.97
C MET A 169 -11.73 -21.06 33.08
N LEU A 170 -10.46 -21.12 33.49
CA LEU A 170 -9.99 -22.05 34.51
C LEU A 170 -10.43 -21.64 35.91
N THR A 171 -10.49 -20.33 36.20
CA THR A 171 -10.78 -19.81 37.55
C THR A 171 -12.27 -19.57 37.75
N ASN A 172 -12.93 -18.93 36.81
CA ASN A 172 -14.29 -18.43 36.92
C ASN A 172 -15.30 -19.20 36.06
N MET A 173 -14.85 -20.23 35.33
CA MET A 173 -15.67 -21.02 34.39
C MET A 173 -16.35 -20.14 33.29
N ILE A 174 -15.81 -18.98 32.99
CA ILE A 174 -16.32 -18.05 31.97
C ILE A 174 -15.65 -18.37 30.64
N ILE A 175 -16.42 -18.94 29.71
CA ILE A 175 -15.93 -19.25 28.36
C ILE A 175 -16.19 -18.04 27.47
N GLY A 176 -15.11 -17.50 26.87
CA GLY A 176 -15.19 -16.40 25.90
C GLY A 176 -14.03 -16.48 24.92
N ARG A 177 -14.21 -17.32 23.88
CA ARG A 177 -13.18 -17.59 22.87
C ARG A 177 -12.87 -16.36 22.04
N VAL A 178 -11.70 -16.39 21.41
CA VAL A 178 -11.19 -15.36 20.51
C VAL A 178 -11.13 -15.94 19.10
N LEU A 179 -11.71 -15.23 18.13
CA LEU A 179 -11.55 -15.49 16.70
C LEU A 179 -10.62 -14.43 16.10
N CYS A 180 -9.52 -14.84 15.51
CA CYS A 180 -8.62 -13.95 14.78
C CYS A 180 -8.80 -14.15 13.28
N LEU A 181 -9.12 -13.08 12.57
CA LEU A 181 -9.27 -13.03 11.11
C LEU A 181 -8.09 -12.34 10.48
N CYS A 182 -7.51 -12.94 9.46
CA CYS A 182 -6.37 -12.39 8.74
C CYS A 182 -6.58 -12.44 7.21
N PRO A 183 -5.95 -11.52 6.44
CA PRO A 183 -6.19 -11.42 4.99
C PRO A 183 -5.53 -12.53 4.17
N LEU A 184 -4.44 -13.12 4.66
CA LEU A 184 -3.61 -14.04 3.90
C LEU A 184 -3.34 -15.34 4.66
N LYS A 185 -3.16 -16.44 3.92
CA LYS A 185 -2.75 -17.74 4.49
C LYS A 185 -1.39 -17.71 5.18
N THR A 186 -0.47 -16.88 4.70
CA THR A 186 0.85 -16.71 5.33
C THR A 186 0.73 -16.10 6.72
N LEU A 187 -0.11 -15.07 6.89
CA LEU A 187 -0.45 -14.52 8.21
C LEU A 187 -1.19 -15.50 9.10
N HIS A 188 -2.11 -16.27 8.53
CA HIS A 188 -2.78 -17.36 9.23
C HIS A 188 -1.78 -18.36 9.81
N ALA A 189 -0.83 -18.83 8.99
CA ALA A 189 0.22 -19.75 9.43
C ALA A 189 1.13 -19.12 10.49
N GLU A 190 1.51 -17.85 10.33
CA GLU A 190 2.33 -17.11 11.31
C GLU A 190 1.60 -16.97 12.66
N MET A 191 0.30 -16.65 12.63
CA MET A 191 -0.50 -16.54 13.86
C MET A 191 -0.63 -17.87 14.59
N LEU A 192 -0.80 -18.97 13.85
CA LEU A 192 -0.79 -20.32 14.44
C LEU A 192 0.56 -20.66 15.06
N GLN A 193 1.67 -20.34 14.40
CA GLN A 193 3.01 -20.53 14.95
C GLN A 193 3.21 -19.72 16.24
N ARG A 194 2.82 -18.44 16.26
CA ARG A 194 2.91 -17.59 17.46
C ARG A 194 2.04 -18.13 18.61
N ARG A 195 0.88 -18.71 18.30
CA ARG A 195 0.02 -19.40 19.28
C ARG A 195 0.76 -20.57 19.92
N MET A 196 1.41 -21.41 19.11
CA MET A 196 2.22 -22.54 19.62
C MET A 196 3.43 -22.05 20.43
N GLU A 197 4.13 -21.01 19.99
CA GLU A 197 5.25 -20.40 20.72
C GLU A 197 4.78 -19.89 22.10
N ALA A 198 3.60 -19.28 22.20
CA ALA A 198 3.05 -18.81 23.46
C ALA A 198 2.67 -19.97 24.40
N ALA A 199 2.00 -21.01 23.90
CA ALA A 199 1.67 -22.20 24.67
C ALA A 199 2.92 -22.89 25.21
N ASN A 200 3.98 -22.99 24.39
CA ASN A 200 5.26 -23.57 24.83
C ASN A 200 5.94 -22.72 25.92
N ALA A 201 5.87 -21.38 25.81
CA ALA A 201 6.45 -20.49 26.81
C ALA A 201 5.76 -20.60 28.19
N GLU A 202 4.43 -20.77 28.21
CA GLU A 202 3.66 -21.00 29.44
C GLU A 202 3.97 -22.38 30.08
N SER A 203 4.38 -23.33 29.25
CA SER A 203 4.74 -24.68 29.70
C SER A 203 6.24 -24.89 29.90
N ASP A 204 7.06 -23.84 29.82
CA ASP A 204 8.52 -23.95 29.91
C ASP A 204 8.97 -24.57 31.26
N GLY A 205 9.66 -25.71 31.16
CA GLY A 205 10.09 -26.48 32.34
C GLY A 205 9.05 -27.44 32.94
N GLU A 206 7.84 -27.48 32.39
CA GLU A 206 6.78 -28.40 32.88
C GLU A 206 6.85 -29.77 32.19
N PRO A 207 6.30 -30.82 32.81
CA PRO A 207 6.18 -32.13 32.19
C PRO A 207 5.43 -32.09 30.86
N THR A 208 5.78 -32.98 29.92
CA THR A 208 5.21 -33.05 28.56
C THR A 208 3.67 -33.09 28.54
N GLU A 209 3.06 -33.75 29.55
CA GLU A 209 1.59 -33.82 29.67
C GLU A 209 0.97 -32.45 29.96
N ILE A 210 1.63 -31.60 30.77
CA ILE A 210 1.18 -30.22 31.05
C ILE A 210 1.37 -29.34 29.82
N ALA A 211 2.50 -29.46 29.12
CA ALA A 211 2.75 -28.76 27.89
C ALA A 211 1.67 -29.05 26.82
N MET A 212 1.29 -30.31 26.65
CA MET A 212 0.18 -30.70 25.76
C MET A 212 -1.16 -30.10 26.22
N THR A 213 -1.36 -29.89 27.51
CA THR A 213 -2.56 -29.25 28.04
C THR A 213 -2.62 -27.76 27.67
N TYR A 214 -1.51 -27.03 27.79
CA TYR A 214 -1.44 -25.64 27.39
C TYR A 214 -1.68 -25.45 25.89
N ASP A 215 -1.09 -26.29 25.03
CA ASP A 215 -1.33 -26.23 23.59
C ASP A 215 -2.82 -26.44 23.27
N ALA A 216 -3.47 -27.42 23.90
CA ALA A 216 -4.90 -27.66 23.74
C ALA A 216 -5.77 -26.48 24.26
N LEU A 217 -5.36 -25.83 25.36
CA LEU A 217 -6.07 -24.66 25.90
C LEU A 217 -5.97 -23.45 24.92
N TYR A 218 -4.78 -23.17 24.41
CA TYR A 218 -4.59 -22.11 23.41
C TYR A 218 -5.31 -22.43 22.12
N GLU A 219 -5.29 -23.68 21.64
CA GLU A 219 -6.04 -24.10 20.45
C GLU A 219 -7.56 -23.97 20.65
N PHE A 220 -8.07 -24.33 21.81
CA PHE A 220 -9.47 -24.13 22.13
C PHE A 220 -9.84 -22.66 22.22
N MET A 221 -9.01 -21.83 22.87
CA MET A 221 -9.34 -20.44 23.16
C MET A 221 -9.17 -19.51 21.94
N LEU A 222 -8.15 -19.72 21.09
CA LEU A 222 -7.84 -18.92 19.92
C LEU A 222 -8.06 -19.71 18.63
N GLU A 223 -9.10 -19.39 17.91
CA GLU A 223 -9.33 -19.89 16.55
C GLU A 223 -8.84 -18.83 15.56
N VAL A 224 -8.04 -19.24 14.58
CA VAL A 224 -7.52 -18.36 13.52
C VAL A 224 -8.15 -18.77 12.19
N GLN A 225 -8.66 -17.78 11.43
CA GLN A 225 -9.29 -18.00 10.13
C GLN A 225 -8.91 -16.86 9.17
N THR A 226 -9.19 -17.06 7.89
CA THR A 226 -9.05 -15.96 6.91
C THR A 226 -10.37 -15.21 6.74
N TYR A 227 -10.32 -13.96 6.27
CA TYR A 227 -11.53 -13.22 5.91
C TYR A 227 -12.35 -13.96 4.86
N GLN A 228 -11.68 -14.59 3.88
CA GLN A 228 -12.33 -15.36 2.81
C GLN A 228 -13.14 -16.56 3.35
N TYR A 229 -12.75 -17.12 4.49
CA TYR A 229 -13.52 -18.17 5.15
C TYR A 229 -14.86 -17.64 5.66
N ILE A 230 -14.87 -16.45 6.25
CA ILE A 230 -16.10 -15.79 6.72
C ILE A 230 -16.98 -15.37 5.53
N GLU A 231 -16.38 -14.83 4.48
CA GLU A 231 -17.06 -14.43 3.25
C GLU A 231 -17.76 -15.62 2.58
N ALA A 232 -17.07 -16.75 2.46
CA ALA A 232 -17.64 -17.97 1.90
C ALA A 232 -18.80 -18.51 2.74
N ARG A 233 -18.64 -18.51 4.08
CA ARG A 233 -19.73 -18.96 4.97
C ARG A 233 -20.93 -18.03 4.93
N TYR A 234 -20.71 -16.72 4.90
CA TYR A 234 -21.80 -15.75 4.82
C TYR A 234 -22.61 -15.89 3.54
N ARG A 235 -21.94 -16.16 2.43
CA ARG A 235 -22.60 -16.43 1.15
C ARG A 235 -23.41 -17.72 1.16
N ASN A 236 -22.84 -18.79 1.72
CA ASN A 236 -23.44 -20.12 1.64
C ASN A 236 -24.56 -20.31 2.68
N ASP A 237 -24.33 -19.89 3.93
CA ASP A 237 -25.29 -20.06 5.03
C ASP A 237 -25.07 -18.98 6.12
N PRO A 238 -25.72 -17.80 6.00
CA PRO A 238 -25.63 -16.74 7.01
C PRO A 238 -26.06 -17.19 8.41
N ALA A 239 -27.04 -18.10 8.50
CA ALA A 239 -27.55 -18.59 9.77
C ALA A 239 -26.50 -19.50 10.49
N SER A 240 -25.84 -20.36 9.72
CA SER A 240 -24.71 -21.17 10.22
C SER A 240 -23.54 -20.27 10.65
N LEU A 241 -23.23 -19.21 9.89
CA LEU A 241 -22.22 -18.25 10.27
C LEU A 241 -22.56 -17.56 11.60
N LYS A 242 -23.81 -17.11 11.80
CA LYS A 242 -24.24 -16.52 13.08
C LYS A 242 -24.03 -17.49 14.26
N LYS A 243 -24.39 -18.77 14.11
CA LYS A 243 -24.15 -19.80 15.12
C LYS A 243 -22.65 -20.03 15.36
N TYR A 244 -21.85 -19.95 14.30
CA TYR A 244 -20.40 -20.07 14.41
C TYR A 244 -19.80 -18.92 15.20
N LEU A 245 -20.15 -17.67 14.88
CA LEU A 245 -19.66 -16.46 15.55
C LEU A 245 -20.09 -16.41 17.03
N ALA A 246 -21.30 -16.90 17.37
CA ALA A 246 -21.79 -16.93 18.73
C ALA A 246 -20.90 -17.72 19.73
N ARG A 247 -19.92 -18.48 19.24
CA ARG A 247 -18.92 -19.18 20.07
C ARG A 247 -17.82 -18.26 20.62
N PHE A 248 -17.69 -17.06 20.08
CA PHE A 248 -16.59 -16.15 20.37
C PHE A 248 -17.10 -14.92 21.13
N LYS A 249 -16.34 -14.44 22.09
CA LYS A 249 -16.60 -13.16 22.77
C LYS A 249 -15.85 -12.03 22.04
N TYR A 250 -14.66 -12.34 21.54
CA TYR A 250 -13.79 -11.41 20.85
C TYR A 250 -13.59 -11.85 19.40
N ILE A 251 -13.69 -10.90 18.47
CA ILE A 251 -13.37 -11.09 17.06
C ILE A 251 -12.31 -10.07 16.69
N VAL A 252 -11.12 -10.55 16.30
CA VAL A 252 -10.00 -9.71 15.92
C VAL A 252 -9.92 -9.64 14.41
N ALA A 253 -9.97 -8.44 13.85
CA ALA A 253 -9.78 -8.13 12.45
C ALA A 253 -8.33 -7.66 12.24
N ASP A 254 -7.40 -8.63 12.09
CA ASP A 254 -5.98 -8.31 11.85
C ASP A 254 -5.76 -7.80 10.43
N GLU A 255 -4.89 -6.78 10.30
CA GLU A 255 -4.64 -6.06 9.06
C GLU A 255 -5.96 -5.61 8.39
N CYS A 256 -6.81 -4.91 9.16
CA CYS A 256 -8.15 -4.48 8.75
C CYS A 256 -8.17 -3.53 7.54
N HIS A 257 -7.02 -2.96 7.13
CA HIS A 257 -6.86 -2.30 5.83
C HIS A 257 -7.20 -3.23 4.65
N TYR A 258 -7.32 -4.54 4.90
CA TYR A 258 -7.85 -5.52 3.96
C TYR A 258 -9.16 -5.07 3.32
N PHE A 259 -10.08 -4.49 4.07
CA PHE A 259 -11.39 -4.11 3.55
C PHE A 259 -11.28 -3.05 2.46
N THR A 260 -10.38 -2.09 2.59
CA THR A 260 -10.19 -0.98 1.65
C THR A 260 -9.12 -1.31 0.60
N ASP A 261 -7.93 -1.73 1.00
CA ASP A 261 -6.78 -1.87 0.11
C ASP A 261 -6.83 -3.11 -0.78
N PHE A 262 -7.56 -4.15 -0.35
CA PHE A 262 -7.73 -5.39 -1.12
C PHE A 262 -9.03 -5.43 -1.92
N SER A 263 -9.89 -4.43 -1.79
CA SER A 263 -11.20 -4.41 -2.43
C SER A 263 -11.15 -4.51 -3.96
N SER A 264 -10.07 -4.05 -4.60
CA SER A 264 -9.88 -4.19 -6.05
C SER A 264 -9.41 -5.58 -6.50
N TYR A 265 -9.01 -6.45 -5.57
CA TYR A 265 -8.59 -7.83 -5.84
C TYR A 265 -9.54 -8.85 -5.23
N GLY A 266 -10.10 -8.52 -4.08
CA GLY A 266 -11.04 -9.33 -3.32
C GLY A 266 -12.41 -8.68 -3.34
N ILE A 267 -13.20 -9.00 -4.35
CA ILE A 267 -14.54 -8.44 -4.55
C ILE A 267 -15.51 -8.69 -3.39
N ASN A 268 -15.14 -9.53 -2.44
CA ASN A 268 -15.96 -9.90 -1.29
C ASN A 268 -15.56 -9.23 0.03
N THR A 269 -14.55 -8.36 0.02
CA THR A 269 -14.07 -7.71 1.26
C THR A 269 -15.18 -6.97 2.01
N TYR A 270 -16.19 -6.47 1.30
CA TYR A 270 -17.35 -5.83 1.92
C TYR A 270 -18.22 -6.82 2.72
N LEU A 271 -18.27 -8.11 2.35
CA LEU A 271 -19.05 -9.11 3.09
C LEU A 271 -18.46 -9.35 4.47
N SER A 272 -17.15 -9.53 4.56
CA SER A 272 -16.49 -9.69 5.86
C SER A 272 -16.61 -8.41 6.70
N LEU A 273 -16.52 -7.23 6.11
CA LEU A 273 -16.76 -5.97 6.81
C LEU A 273 -18.21 -5.89 7.36
N GLU A 274 -19.20 -6.19 6.55
CA GLU A 274 -20.63 -6.19 6.94
C GLU A 274 -20.89 -7.20 8.07
N VAL A 275 -20.30 -8.40 7.97
CA VAL A 275 -20.40 -9.41 9.03
C VAL A 275 -19.83 -8.90 10.35
N LEU A 276 -18.66 -8.26 10.32
CA LEU A 276 -18.03 -7.73 11.51
C LEU A 276 -18.82 -6.57 12.13
N GLN A 277 -19.29 -5.65 11.31
CA GLN A 277 -20.15 -4.54 11.78
C GLN A 277 -21.45 -5.04 12.43
N LYS A 278 -22.07 -6.09 11.87
CA LYS A 278 -23.23 -6.74 12.51
C LYS A 278 -22.86 -7.47 13.80
N ALA A 279 -21.67 -8.06 13.85
CA ALA A 279 -21.19 -8.76 15.02
C ALA A 279 -20.91 -7.84 16.22
N GLU A 280 -20.64 -6.54 16.01
CA GLU A 280 -20.42 -5.57 17.09
C GLU A 280 -21.56 -5.47 18.11
N ALA A 281 -22.78 -5.83 17.73
CA ALA A 281 -23.91 -5.86 18.66
C ALA A 281 -23.75 -6.92 19.76
N ASP A 282 -23.13 -8.05 19.45
CA ASP A 282 -23.06 -9.23 20.33
C ASP A 282 -21.61 -9.55 20.77
N HIS A 283 -20.59 -8.91 20.16
CA HIS A 283 -19.17 -9.24 20.35
C HIS A 283 -18.32 -7.97 20.53
N VAL A 284 -17.15 -8.12 21.13
CA VAL A 284 -16.07 -7.14 21.05
C VAL A 284 -15.33 -7.37 19.75
N VAL A 285 -15.40 -6.42 18.81
CA VAL A 285 -14.71 -6.49 17.51
C VAL A 285 -13.50 -5.56 17.53
N ILE A 286 -12.31 -6.14 17.43
CA ILE A 286 -11.03 -5.43 17.48
C ILE A 286 -10.50 -5.26 16.05
N TYR A 287 -10.53 -4.05 15.55
CA TYR A 287 -9.95 -3.70 14.26
C TYR A 287 -8.52 -3.23 14.46
N MET A 288 -7.54 -3.91 13.86
CA MET A 288 -6.14 -3.55 14.03
C MET A 288 -5.37 -3.52 12.72
N SER A 289 -4.58 -2.47 12.54
CA SER A 289 -3.67 -2.31 11.41
C SER A 289 -2.60 -1.26 11.70
N ALA A 290 -1.52 -1.29 10.93
CA ALA A 290 -0.52 -0.24 10.89
C ALA A 290 -0.82 0.84 9.83
N THR A 291 -1.77 0.58 8.96
CA THR A 291 -2.19 1.41 7.81
C THR A 291 -3.70 1.39 7.63
N GLY A 292 -4.43 1.39 8.75
CA GLY A 292 -5.90 1.23 8.76
C GLY A 292 -6.70 2.51 8.56
N GLU A 293 -6.08 3.66 8.34
CA GLU A 293 -6.72 4.99 8.33
C GLU A 293 -8.03 5.03 7.50
N GLU A 294 -8.00 4.53 6.25
CA GLU A 294 -9.18 4.54 5.39
C GLU A 294 -10.29 3.61 5.90
N THR A 295 -9.91 2.48 6.49
CA THR A 295 -10.88 1.56 7.14
C THR A 295 -11.47 2.20 8.39
N TYR A 296 -10.66 2.90 9.19
CA TYR A 296 -11.15 3.59 10.40
C TYR A 296 -12.13 4.70 10.06
N LYS A 297 -11.83 5.52 9.05
CA LYS A 297 -12.77 6.53 8.51
C LYS A 297 -14.10 5.88 8.09
N LEU A 298 -14.02 4.77 7.35
CA LEU A 298 -15.22 4.03 6.91
C LEU A 298 -16.03 3.48 8.09
N LEU A 299 -15.38 3.03 9.15
CA LEU A 299 -16.06 2.58 10.37
C LEU A 299 -16.72 3.76 11.09
N GLU A 300 -16.07 4.90 11.20
CA GLU A 300 -16.62 6.11 11.84
C GLU A 300 -17.81 6.70 11.07
N GLU A 301 -17.87 6.57 9.76
CA GLU A 301 -19.02 6.94 8.94
C GLU A 301 -20.30 6.17 9.33
N THR A 302 -20.15 4.95 9.85
CA THR A 302 -21.29 4.12 10.27
C THR A 302 -21.70 4.33 11.71
N ALA A 303 -20.76 4.53 12.62
CA ALA A 303 -21.01 4.87 14.02
C ALA A 303 -19.74 5.42 14.68
N LYS A 304 -19.90 6.44 15.53
CA LYS A 304 -18.79 7.01 16.31
C LYS A 304 -18.17 5.96 17.21
N ILE A 305 -16.84 5.91 17.24
CA ILE A 305 -16.08 5.01 18.11
C ILE A 305 -15.81 5.73 19.43
N PRO A 306 -16.08 5.10 20.59
CA PRO A 306 -15.73 5.68 21.89
C PRO A 306 -14.22 5.95 22.01
N GLU A 307 -13.84 7.11 22.52
CA GLU A 307 -12.43 7.53 22.61
C GLU A 307 -11.60 6.59 23.48
N ASP A 308 -12.18 6.03 24.53
CA ASP A 308 -11.56 5.04 25.41
C ASP A 308 -11.34 3.66 24.76
N ARG A 309 -11.77 3.50 23.51
CA ARG A 309 -11.59 2.29 22.69
C ARG A 309 -10.70 2.52 21.46
N ILE A 310 -10.05 3.67 21.38
CA ILE A 310 -9.09 4.01 20.32
C ILE A 310 -7.69 4.03 20.94
N TYR A 311 -6.83 3.11 20.50
CA TYR A 311 -5.46 3.00 20.96
C TYR A 311 -4.52 3.25 19.79
N GLN A 312 -3.67 4.27 19.90
CA GLN A 312 -2.78 4.71 18.82
C GLN A 312 -1.32 4.67 19.25
N LEU A 313 -0.48 4.05 18.44
CA LEU A 313 0.97 4.08 18.57
C LEU A 313 1.60 4.38 17.21
N PRO A 314 2.46 5.39 17.12
CA PRO A 314 3.07 5.78 15.86
C PRO A 314 4.00 4.68 15.32
N GLN A 315 4.33 4.77 14.04
CA GLN A 315 5.35 3.92 13.42
C GLN A 315 6.69 4.07 14.12
N ASP A 316 7.45 2.96 14.23
CA ASP A 316 8.79 2.96 14.79
C ASP A 316 9.80 2.42 13.78
N TYR A 317 10.65 3.30 13.30
CA TYR A 317 11.69 3.00 12.34
C TYR A 317 13.07 3.38 12.83
N ARG A 318 13.31 3.42 14.17
CA ARG A 318 14.61 3.78 14.76
C ARG A 318 15.77 2.90 14.30
N HIS A 319 15.50 1.70 13.85
CA HIS A 319 16.48 0.81 13.22
C HIS A 319 16.86 1.25 11.79
N ILE A 320 16.08 2.13 11.16
CA ILE A 320 16.42 2.72 9.86
C ILE A 320 17.30 3.94 10.12
N LYS A 321 18.59 3.81 9.85
CA LYS A 321 19.57 4.87 10.13
C LYS A 321 19.76 5.84 8.96
N GLN A 322 19.57 5.36 7.75
CA GLN A 322 19.74 6.17 6.54
C GLN A 322 18.56 5.94 5.60
N LYS A 323 18.12 7.01 4.99
CA LYS A 323 16.98 7.02 4.08
C LYS A 323 17.33 7.79 2.82
N TYR A 324 17.13 7.17 1.65
CA TYR A 324 17.50 7.76 0.38
C TYR A 324 16.38 7.67 -0.65
N PHE A 325 16.27 8.71 -1.49
CA PHE A 325 15.56 8.59 -2.77
C PHE A 325 16.52 8.10 -3.85
N TYR A 326 16.12 7.14 -4.67
CA TYR A 326 16.95 6.63 -5.76
C TYR A 326 16.21 6.61 -7.09
N SER A 327 16.97 6.78 -8.19
CA SER A 327 16.45 6.57 -9.53
C SER A 327 16.42 5.08 -9.87
N ARG A 328 15.30 4.61 -10.40
CA ARG A 328 15.10 3.21 -10.81
C ARG A 328 16.21 2.70 -11.75
N GLU A 329 16.73 3.57 -12.62
CA GLU A 329 17.79 3.23 -13.55
C GLU A 329 19.08 2.81 -12.85
N ASN A 330 19.31 3.31 -11.64
CA ASN A 330 20.50 3.05 -10.85
C ASN A 330 20.41 1.77 -9.99
N LEU A 331 19.23 1.20 -9.83
CA LEU A 331 18.99 0.06 -8.92
C LEU A 331 19.98 -1.09 -9.11
N VAL A 332 20.18 -1.55 -10.35
CA VAL A 332 21.08 -2.69 -10.63
C VAL A 332 22.53 -2.38 -10.26
N MET A 333 22.97 -1.13 -10.52
CA MET A 333 24.33 -0.72 -10.18
C MET A 333 24.48 -0.59 -8.66
N MET A 334 23.51 0.00 -7.97
CA MET A 334 23.50 0.10 -6.51
C MET A 334 23.59 -1.28 -5.87
N LEU A 335 22.75 -2.24 -6.30
CA LEU A 335 22.77 -3.60 -5.76
C LEU A 335 24.10 -4.31 -5.99
N LYS A 336 24.72 -4.14 -7.17
CA LYS A 336 26.02 -4.75 -7.48
C LYS A 336 27.19 -4.11 -6.72
N SER A 337 27.02 -2.90 -6.20
CA SER A 337 28.04 -2.19 -5.40
C SER A 337 27.97 -2.48 -3.90
N LEU A 338 26.96 -3.23 -3.43
CA LEU A 338 26.86 -3.57 -2.00
C LEU A 338 28.04 -4.45 -1.55
N PRO A 339 28.47 -4.36 -0.28
CA PRO A 339 29.43 -5.28 0.32
C PRO A 339 28.96 -6.75 0.19
N GLU A 340 29.91 -7.69 0.04
CA GLU A 340 29.57 -9.09 -0.24
C GLU A 340 28.84 -9.80 0.92
N ASP A 341 29.09 -9.37 2.14
CA ASP A 341 28.49 -9.88 3.39
C ASP A 341 27.13 -9.26 3.72
N GLU A 342 26.69 -8.25 2.96
CA GLU A 342 25.40 -7.59 3.18
C GLU A 342 24.35 -8.12 2.22
N LYS A 343 23.13 -8.28 2.76
CA LYS A 343 21.94 -8.71 2.02
C LYS A 343 20.97 -7.55 1.79
N ALA A 344 20.18 -7.67 0.74
CA ALA A 344 19.15 -6.69 0.38
C ALA A 344 17.79 -7.33 0.11
N VAL A 345 16.74 -6.62 0.53
CA VAL A 345 15.34 -6.89 0.14
C VAL A 345 14.91 -5.81 -0.84
N ILE A 346 14.32 -6.22 -1.96
CA ILE A 346 13.92 -5.32 -3.03
C ILE A 346 12.44 -5.54 -3.33
N PHE A 347 11.61 -4.56 -2.96
CA PHE A 347 10.20 -4.54 -3.31
C PHE A 347 10.04 -3.88 -4.68
N VAL A 348 9.69 -4.66 -5.68
CA VAL A 348 9.45 -4.16 -7.04
C VAL A 348 7.97 -3.93 -7.30
N SER A 349 7.65 -3.06 -8.25
CA SER A 349 6.28 -2.64 -8.53
C SER A 349 5.46 -3.69 -9.32
N SER A 350 6.11 -4.64 -10.00
CA SER A 350 5.41 -5.62 -10.85
C SER A 350 6.10 -6.97 -10.97
N GLY A 351 5.33 -8.02 -11.36
CA GLY A 351 5.89 -9.33 -11.70
C GLY A 351 6.77 -9.31 -12.96
N ASP A 352 6.54 -8.39 -13.89
CA ASP A 352 7.42 -8.22 -15.05
C ASP A 352 8.79 -7.68 -14.65
N ASP A 353 8.86 -6.84 -13.60
CA ASP A 353 10.12 -6.38 -13.04
C ASP A 353 10.87 -7.51 -12.33
N LEU A 354 10.16 -8.41 -11.63
CA LEU A 354 10.77 -9.62 -11.07
C LEU A 354 11.43 -10.47 -12.17
N LEU A 355 10.77 -10.65 -13.32
CA LEU A 355 11.35 -11.41 -14.45
C LEU A 355 12.63 -10.75 -14.96
N LYS A 356 12.65 -9.42 -15.14
CA LYS A 356 13.84 -8.67 -15.55
C LYS A 356 14.99 -8.83 -14.55
N MET A 357 14.68 -8.75 -13.25
CA MET A 357 15.71 -8.94 -12.21
C MET A 357 16.22 -10.37 -12.18
N LYS A 358 15.36 -11.37 -12.44
CA LYS A 358 15.76 -12.78 -12.57
C LYS A 358 16.74 -13.01 -13.72
N GLU A 359 16.56 -12.34 -14.85
CA GLU A 359 17.50 -12.38 -15.97
C GLU A 359 18.87 -11.78 -15.60
N ILE A 360 18.91 -10.76 -14.73
CA ILE A 360 20.15 -10.04 -14.37
C ILE A 360 20.91 -10.74 -13.22
N PHE A 361 20.20 -11.22 -12.20
CA PHE A 361 20.80 -11.73 -10.96
C PHE A 361 20.82 -13.27 -10.86
N GLY A 362 20.01 -13.97 -11.67
CA GLY A 362 19.98 -15.43 -11.72
C GLY A 362 19.84 -16.07 -10.34
N ASP A 363 20.69 -17.07 -10.06
CA ASP A 363 20.66 -17.86 -8.82
C ASP A 363 21.27 -17.15 -7.60
N THR A 364 21.85 -15.97 -7.76
CA THR A 364 22.37 -15.17 -6.63
C THR A 364 21.24 -14.51 -5.82
N ALA A 365 20.02 -14.53 -6.34
CA ALA A 365 18.85 -13.95 -5.74
C ALA A 365 17.71 -14.96 -5.60
N ALA A 366 16.78 -14.67 -4.68
CA ALA A 366 15.48 -15.31 -4.57
C ALA A 366 14.39 -14.36 -5.08
N TYR A 367 13.30 -14.92 -5.61
CA TYR A 367 12.23 -14.15 -6.25
C TYR A 367 10.88 -14.66 -5.78
N TYR A 368 10.04 -13.78 -5.27
CA TYR A 368 8.71 -14.14 -4.78
C TYR A 368 7.63 -13.17 -5.25
N CYS A 369 6.51 -13.73 -5.67
CA CYS A 369 5.23 -13.01 -5.77
C CYS A 369 4.11 -13.89 -5.22
N SER A 370 2.89 -13.36 -5.15
CA SER A 370 1.75 -14.15 -4.65
C SER A 370 1.58 -15.45 -5.44
N ASP A 371 1.50 -16.57 -4.73
CA ASP A 371 1.29 -17.92 -5.29
C ASP A 371 0.00 -18.01 -6.11
N ASN A 372 -1.00 -17.20 -5.75
CA ASN A 372 -2.28 -17.12 -6.45
C ASN A 372 -2.22 -16.26 -7.73
N ASN A 373 -1.06 -15.66 -8.07
CA ASN A 373 -0.94 -14.89 -9.29
C ASN A 373 -0.92 -15.82 -10.50
N PRO A 374 -1.96 -15.80 -11.39
CA PRO A 374 -2.10 -16.76 -12.48
C PRO A 374 -1.02 -16.62 -13.55
N LYS A 375 -0.39 -15.42 -13.64
CA LYS A 375 0.64 -15.12 -14.64
C LYS A 375 2.05 -15.47 -14.14
N TYR A 376 2.32 -15.27 -12.85
CA TYR A 376 3.68 -15.28 -12.32
C TYR A 376 3.92 -16.29 -11.20
N GLY A 377 2.92 -16.69 -10.40
CA GLY A 377 3.09 -17.45 -9.17
C GLY A 377 3.96 -18.70 -9.31
N LYS A 378 3.79 -19.44 -10.41
CA LYS A 378 4.59 -20.66 -10.68
C LYS A 378 5.97 -20.42 -11.33
N ARG A 379 6.36 -19.16 -11.56
CA ARG A 379 7.64 -18.81 -12.22
C ARG A 379 8.73 -18.44 -11.23
N PHE A 380 8.38 -18.28 -9.97
CA PHE A 380 9.25 -17.82 -8.90
C PHE A 380 9.34 -18.85 -7.78
N ASN A 381 10.14 -18.56 -6.79
CA ASN A 381 10.35 -19.42 -5.62
C ASN A 381 9.10 -19.45 -4.72
N GLU A 382 8.95 -20.51 -3.97
CA GLU A 382 8.06 -20.52 -2.82
C GLU A 382 8.62 -19.62 -1.71
N LEU A 383 7.76 -19.07 -0.87
CA LEU A 383 8.20 -18.14 0.19
C LEU A 383 9.20 -18.79 1.15
N THR A 384 8.99 -20.06 1.49
CA THR A 384 9.87 -20.85 2.36
C THR A 384 11.27 -21.06 1.79
N GLU A 385 11.44 -21.00 0.47
CA GLU A 385 12.74 -21.04 -0.20
C GLU A 385 13.44 -19.68 -0.15
N CYS A 386 12.70 -18.59 -0.04
CA CYS A 386 13.23 -17.23 0.01
C CYS A 386 13.61 -16.82 1.42
N VAL A 387 12.73 -17.12 2.39
CA VAL A 387 12.87 -16.78 3.80
C VAL A 387 12.60 -18.02 4.63
N LYS A 388 13.58 -18.44 5.41
CA LYS A 388 13.49 -19.56 6.35
C LYS A 388 13.92 -19.08 7.72
N ASP A 389 13.18 -19.43 8.76
CA ASP A 389 13.43 -19.02 10.15
C ASP A 389 13.61 -17.49 10.30
N ARG A 390 12.88 -16.73 9.46
CA ARG A 390 12.94 -15.25 9.35
C ARG A 390 14.25 -14.72 8.77
N GLU A 391 15.11 -15.57 8.19
CA GLU A 391 16.37 -15.20 7.54
C GLU A 391 16.32 -15.39 6.04
N LEU A 392 16.97 -14.51 5.29
CA LEU A 392 17.06 -14.60 3.84
C LEU A 392 18.02 -15.74 3.42
N GLN A 393 17.56 -16.57 2.49
CA GLN A 393 18.34 -17.70 1.98
C GLN A 393 19.33 -17.30 0.86
N LYS A 394 19.16 -16.10 0.28
CA LYS A 394 20.01 -15.57 -0.77
C LYS A 394 20.42 -14.14 -0.44
N ARG A 395 21.48 -13.65 -1.11
CA ARG A 395 22.00 -12.29 -0.92
C ARG A 395 20.99 -11.21 -1.31
N TYR A 396 20.25 -11.44 -2.39
CA TYR A 396 19.19 -10.55 -2.85
C TYR A 396 17.85 -11.26 -2.78
N PHE A 397 16.85 -10.57 -2.26
CA PHE A 397 15.47 -11.05 -2.26
C PHE A 397 14.58 -10.03 -2.97
N PHE A 398 14.15 -10.36 -4.17
CA PHE A 398 13.22 -9.56 -4.96
C PHE A 398 11.80 -10.03 -4.72
N THR A 399 10.93 -9.11 -4.39
CA THR A 399 9.52 -9.41 -4.12
C THR A 399 8.61 -8.28 -4.57
N THR A 400 7.31 -8.56 -4.63
CA THR A 400 6.26 -7.55 -4.81
C THR A 400 5.64 -7.19 -3.46
N LYS A 401 4.63 -6.31 -3.46
CA LYS A 401 3.85 -6.01 -2.25
C LYS A 401 3.21 -7.25 -1.58
N ALA A 402 3.17 -8.39 -2.26
CA ALA A 402 2.68 -9.64 -1.67
C ALA A 402 3.47 -10.07 -0.42
N PHE A 403 4.76 -9.73 -0.34
CA PHE A 403 5.58 -9.93 0.86
C PHE A 403 5.41 -8.80 1.88
N GLY A 404 4.90 -7.64 1.47
CA GLY A 404 4.65 -6.49 2.35
C GLY A 404 3.60 -6.75 3.44
N ILE A 405 2.93 -7.91 3.44
CA ILE A 405 1.92 -8.31 4.41
C ILE A 405 2.26 -9.72 4.92
N GLY A 406 2.56 -9.84 6.20
CA GLY A 406 2.84 -11.11 6.85
C GLY A 406 4.29 -11.25 7.32
N THR A 407 5.05 -12.08 6.67
CA THR A 407 6.36 -12.55 7.13
C THR A 407 7.34 -11.43 7.49
N GLU A 408 7.92 -11.51 8.68
CA GLU A 408 8.99 -10.63 9.16
C GLU A 408 10.37 -11.17 8.80
N ILE A 409 11.33 -10.28 8.63
CA ILE A 409 12.75 -10.61 8.44
C ILE A 409 13.50 -10.20 9.71
N LYS A 410 14.15 -11.19 10.34
CA LYS A 410 15.02 -11.05 11.51
C LYS A 410 16.42 -11.56 11.15
N ASP A 411 17.05 -10.93 10.20
CA ASP A 411 18.35 -11.27 9.66
C ASP A 411 19.27 -10.07 9.77
N ARG A 412 20.30 -10.15 10.61
CA ARG A 412 21.26 -9.07 10.87
C ARG A 412 22.05 -8.67 9.62
N THR A 413 22.20 -9.59 8.67
CA THR A 413 22.94 -9.34 7.42
C THR A 413 22.11 -8.55 6.41
N VAL A 414 20.79 -8.42 6.60
CA VAL A 414 19.92 -7.56 5.79
C VAL A 414 20.14 -6.11 6.21
N LYS A 415 20.94 -5.39 5.42
CA LYS A 415 21.32 -4.00 5.66
C LYS A 415 20.63 -3.03 4.70
N HIS A 416 19.97 -3.51 3.65
CA HIS A 416 19.41 -2.67 2.60
C HIS A 416 17.99 -3.08 2.25
N LEU A 417 17.07 -2.09 2.24
CA LEU A 417 15.71 -2.23 1.77
C LEU A 417 15.47 -1.26 0.61
N TYR A 418 15.14 -1.79 -0.57
CA TYR A 418 14.78 -0.99 -1.74
C TYR A 418 13.29 -1.09 -1.98
N ILE A 419 12.59 0.03 -2.00
CA ILE A 419 11.13 0.10 -2.11
C ILE A 419 10.76 0.86 -3.39
N ASP A 420 10.36 0.10 -4.42
CA ASP A 420 9.80 0.61 -5.68
C ASP A 420 8.26 0.49 -5.60
N GLN A 421 7.66 1.25 -4.68
CA GLN A 421 6.23 1.36 -4.45
C GLN A 421 5.86 2.82 -4.25
N TRP A 422 4.73 3.24 -4.79
CA TRP A 422 4.35 4.64 -4.77
C TRP A 422 3.28 4.98 -3.72
N LYS A 423 2.45 3.99 -3.32
CA LYS A 423 1.42 4.19 -2.31
C LYS A 423 2.05 4.24 -0.92
N PRO A 424 1.77 5.26 -0.12
CA PRO A 424 2.32 5.37 1.23
C PRO A 424 2.03 4.15 2.10
N THR A 425 0.85 3.55 2.00
CA THR A 425 0.48 2.33 2.75
C THR A 425 1.39 1.14 2.40
N ASP A 426 1.63 0.90 1.10
CA ASP A 426 2.53 -0.17 0.64
C ASP A 426 3.98 0.08 1.10
N ILE A 427 4.43 1.35 1.10
CA ILE A 427 5.76 1.75 1.57
C ILE A 427 5.92 1.48 3.08
N ILE A 428 4.96 1.90 3.89
CA ILE A 428 4.94 1.69 5.34
C ILE A 428 5.00 0.19 5.66
N GLN A 429 4.19 -0.61 4.99
CA GLN A 429 4.17 -2.06 5.17
C GLN A 429 5.50 -2.70 4.78
N SER A 430 6.09 -2.29 3.65
CA SER A 430 7.36 -2.83 3.15
C SER A 430 8.53 -2.44 4.05
N ALA A 431 8.62 -1.19 4.48
CA ALA A 431 9.65 -0.72 5.40
C ALA A 431 9.58 -1.45 6.75
N GLY A 432 8.36 -1.81 7.18
CA GLY A 432 8.14 -2.56 8.41
C GLY A 432 8.50 -4.05 8.36
N ARG A 433 8.94 -4.62 7.25
CA ARG A 433 9.26 -6.07 7.19
C ARG A 433 10.59 -6.44 7.82
N LYS A 434 11.59 -5.58 7.78
CA LYS A 434 12.82 -5.78 8.56
C LYS A 434 12.53 -5.45 10.03
N ARG A 435 12.81 -6.41 10.91
CA ARG A 435 12.74 -6.24 12.36
C ARG A 435 14.13 -6.30 12.96
N PRO A 436 14.52 -5.33 13.76
CA PRO A 436 15.82 -5.38 14.42
C PRO A 436 15.84 -6.49 15.45
N LEU A 437 16.96 -7.18 15.57
CA LEU A 437 17.22 -8.14 16.64
C LEU A 437 17.58 -7.44 17.95
N ASP A 438 18.25 -6.30 17.84
CA ASP A 438 18.64 -5.42 18.95
C ASP A 438 18.86 -3.98 18.44
N VAL A 439 19.32 -3.09 19.30
CA VAL A 439 19.55 -1.66 18.99
C VAL A 439 20.64 -1.40 17.94
N ASP A 440 21.57 -2.34 17.76
CA ASP A 440 22.67 -2.25 16.81
C ASP A 440 22.31 -2.88 15.44
N ASP A 441 21.20 -3.60 15.35
CA ASP A 441 20.72 -4.16 14.10
C ASP A 441 19.98 -3.13 13.27
N THR A 442 20.75 -2.37 12.51
CA THR A 442 20.27 -1.23 11.71
C THR A 442 20.32 -1.51 10.21
N CYS A 443 19.52 -0.76 9.44
CA CYS A 443 19.48 -0.84 7.99
C CYS A 443 19.35 0.54 7.32
N THR A 444 19.57 0.55 6.01
CA THR A 444 19.36 1.68 5.10
C THR A 444 18.14 1.39 4.23
N VAL A 445 17.27 2.39 4.04
CA VAL A 445 16.11 2.25 3.15
C VAL A 445 16.24 3.21 1.97
N TYR A 446 15.89 2.69 0.80
CA TYR A 446 15.93 3.40 -0.47
C TYR A 446 14.52 3.43 -1.06
N PHE A 447 13.98 4.64 -1.25
CA PHE A 447 12.66 4.87 -1.88
C PHE A 447 12.87 5.28 -3.33
N ARG A 448 12.13 4.67 -4.24
CA ARG A 448 12.16 5.13 -5.63
C ARG A 448 11.64 6.56 -5.72
N ASP A 449 12.36 7.42 -6.42
CA ASP A 449 11.88 8.73 -6.82
C ASP A 449 11.00 8.60 -8.07
N TYR A 450 9.75 9.04 -7.98
CA TYR A 450 8.79 9.00 -9.07
C TYR A 450 8.66 10.39 -9.69
N ASP A 451 8.65 10.44 -11.01
CA ASP A 451 8.55 11.69 -11.79
C ASP A 451 7.14 11.91 -12.36
N ALA A 452 6.92 13.10 -12.93
CA ALA A 452 5.64 13.48 -13.50
C ALA A 452 5.20 12.55 -14.65
N ASP A 453 6.13 12.09 -15.49
CA ASP A 453 5.83 11.20 -16.62
C ASP A 453 5.21 9.88 -16.11
N TRP A 454 5.66 9.40 -14.97
CA TRP A 454 5.08 8.21 -14.32
C TRP A 454 3.66 8.48 -13.81
N TYR A 455 3.41 9.61 -13.15
CA TYR A 455 2.07 9.96 -12.63
C TYR A 455 1.05 10.07 -13.76
N TYR A 456 1.39 10.74 -14.87
CA TYR A 456 0.52 10.84 -16.03
C TYR A 456 0.19 9.48 -16.63
N GLY A 457 1.17 8.58 -16.70
CA GLY A 457 0.97 7.22 -17.21
C GLY A 457 -0.03 6.43 -16.36
N ASP A 458 0.05 6.53 -15.04
CA ASP A 458 -0.86 5.85 -14.12
C ASP A 458 -2.24 6.51 -14.10
N LEU A 459 -2.34 7.83 -14.06
CA LEU A 459 -3.61 8.56 -14.12
C LEU A 459 -4.42 8.17 -15.38
N LYS A 460 -3.75 8.02 -16.52
CA LYS A 460 -4.39 7.56 -17.77
C LYS A 460 -5.01 6.17 -17.62
N LYS A 461 -4.37 5.26 -16.88
CA LYS A 461 -4.93 3.92 -16.60
C LYS A 461 -6.20 4.02 -15.75
N PHE A 462 -6.21 4.90 -14.74
CA PHE A 462 -7.39 5.13 -13.90
C PHE A 462 -8.56 5.71 -14.69
N LYS A 463 -8.31 6.69 -15.56
CA LYS A 463 -9.33 7.23 -16.45
C LYS A 463 -9.95 6.15 -17.34
N ALA A 464 -9.13 5.22 -17.85
CA ALA A 464 -9.63 4.08 -18.61
C ALA A 464 -10.55 3.18 -17.77
N ILE A 465 -10.19 2.88 -16.52
CA ILE A 465 -11.03 2.09 -15.60
C ILE A 465 -12.39 2.77 -15.36
N VAL A 466 -12.41 4.07 -15.08
CA VAL A 466 -13.66 4.83 -14.90
C VAL A 466 -14.52 4.77 -16.16
N THR A 467 -13.92 4.98 -17.33
CA THR A 467 -14.66 5.03 -18.60
C THR A 467 -15.10 3.65 -19.09
N GLU A 468 -14.23 2.64 -18.97
CA GLU A 468 -14.44 1.33 -19.56
C GLU A 468 -15.13 0.32 -18.62
N GLU A 469 -15.06 0.56 -17.30
CA GLU A 469 -15.58 -0.34 -16.29
C GLU A 469 -16.72 0.29 -15.49
N LEU A 470 -16.49 1.43 -14.82
CA LEU A 470 -17.48 2.00 -13.89
C LEU A 470 -18.69 2.57 -14.61
N LYS A 471 -18.53 3.42 -15.61
CA LYS A 471 -19.66 4.00 -16.36
C LYS A 471 -20.56 2.94 -17.00
N PRO A 472 -20.01 1.93 -17.71
CA PRO A 472 -20.81 0.80 -18.21
C PRO A 472 -21.54 0.04 -17.10
N ALA A 473 -20.89 -0.21 -15.96
CA ALA A 473 -21.48 -0.92 -14.84
C ALA A 473 -22.72 -0.20 -14.30
N VAL A 474 -22.61 1.10 -14.08
CA VAL A 474 -23.73 1.93 -13.59
C VAL A 474 -24.86 2.00 -14.62
N ALA A 475 -24.55 2.17 -15.90
CA ALA A 475 -25.57 2.18 -16.94
C ALA A 475 -26.36 0.86 -16.97
N TYR A 476 -25.66 -0.27 -16.80
CA TYR A 476 -26.30 -1.58 -16.69
C TYR A 476 -27.23 -1.68 -15.48
N LEU A 477 -26.77 -1.28 -14.29
CA LEU A 477 -27.59 -1.29 -13.07
C LEU A 477 -28.75 -0.30 -13.12
N ALA A 478 -28.63 0.77 -13.91
CA ALA A 478 -29.71 1.70 -14.20
C ALA A 478 -30.75 1.18 -15.22
N GLY A 479 -30.63 -0.08 -15.64
CA GLY A 479 -31.60 -0.74 -16.54
C GLY A 479 -31.26 -0.68 -18.03
N ALA A 480 -30.05 -0.24 -18.40
CA ALA A 480 -29.62 -0.31 -19.78
C ALA A 480 -29.35 -1.77 -20.17
N GLU A 481 -29.71 -2.15 -21.41
CA GLU A 481 -29.42 -3.48 -21.93
C GLU A 481 -27.92 -3.78 -21.93
N ALA A 482 -27.51 -4.96 -21.42
CA ALA A 482 -26.09 -5.35 -21.38
C ALA A 482 -25.42 -5.29 -22.76
N SER A 483 -26.17 -5.62 -23.82
CA SER A 483 -25.72 -5.50 -25.22
C SER A 483 -25.46 -4.06 -25.65
N GLU A 484 -26.16 -3.09 -25.10
CA GLU A 484 -25.97 -1.66 -25.39
C GLU A 484 -24.78 -1.07 -24.63
N VAL A 485 -24.66 -1.44 -23.36
CA VAL A 485 -23.61 -0.93 -22.46
C VAL A 485 -22.25 -1.50 -22.83
N PHE A 486 -22.21 -2.77 -23.22
CA PHE A 486 -20.98 -3.49 -23.57
C PHE A 486 -20.84 -3.76 -25.09
N ARG A 487 -21.34 -2.85 -25.92
CA ARG A 487 -21.44 -2.95 -27.41
C ARG A 487 -20.22 -3.52 -28.12
N ASN A 488 -19.04 -3.31 -27.60
CA ASN A 488 -17.79 -3.79 -28.19
C ASN A 488 -17.37 -5.20 -27.73
N SER A 489 -18.22 -5.91 -27.03
CA SER A 489 -17.87 -7.18 -26.39
C SER A 489 -18.40 -8.43 -27.09
N GLY A 490 -19.24 -8.29 -28.11
CA GLY A 490 -19.61 -9.33 -29.11
C GLY A 490 -20.60 -10.38 -28.66
N THR A 491 -20.40 -11.11 -27.58
CA THR A 491 -21.27 -12.19 -27.12
C THR A 491 -21.51 -12.09 -25.60
N PRO A 492 -22.65 -12.63 -25.08
CA PRO A 492 -22.89 -12.69 -23.62
C PRO A 492 -21.71 -13.26 -22.83
N ASP A 493 -21.06 -14.30 -23.36
CA ASP A 493 -19.87 -14.88 -22.69
C ASP A 493 -18.65 -13.96 -22.70
N SER A 494 -18.47 -13.13 -23.71
CA SER A 494 -17.38 -12.15 -23.76
C SER A 494 -17.65 -10.94 -22.86
N ILE A 495 -18.91 -10.54 -22.72
CA ILE A 495 -19.39 -9.53 -21.78
C ILE A 495 -19.13 -10.01 -20.35
N ASN A 496 -19.58 -11.22 -20.00
CA ASN A 496 -19.35 -11.83 -18.69
C ASN A 496 -17.87 -11.96 -18.35
N LYS A 497 -17.00 -12.30 -19.33
CA LYS A 497 -15.55 -12.35 -19.13
C LYS A 497 -14.93 -10.97 -18.87
N LYS A 498 -15.44 -9.91 -19.50
CA LYS A 498 -14.98 -8.54 -19.25
C LYS A 498 -15.38 -8.08 -17.85
N ILE A 499 -16.64 -8.28 -17.49
CA ILE A 499 -17.18 -7.88 -16.18
C ILE A 499 -16.49 -8.63 -15.04
N ARG A 500 -16.21 -9.92 -15.20
CA ARG A 500 -15.46 -10.73 -14.23
C ARG A 500 -14.00 -10.28 -14.03
N LYS A 501 -13.48 -9.41 -14.88
CA LYS A 501 -12.16 -8.78 -14.72
C LYS A 501 -12.23 -7.35 -14.19
N CYS A 502 -13.43 -6.81 -14.04
CA CYS A 502 -13.66 -5.47 -13.56
C CYS A 502 -13.32 -5.39 -12.05
N ARG A 503 -12.67 -4.32 -11.64
CA ARG A 503 -12.31 -4.08 -10.22
C ARG A 503 -13.49 -3.60 -9.39
N ILE A 504 -14.46 -2.99 -10.06
CA ILE A 504 -15.54 -2.22 -9.45
C ILE A 504 -16.92 -2.83 -9.67
N MET A 505 -17.01 -3.90 -10.43
CA MET A 505 -18.24 -4.64 -10.68
C MET A 505 -18.07 -6.10 -10.34
N GLU A 506 -19.01 -6.62 -9.61
CA GLU A 506 -19.06 -8.03 -9.22
C GLU A 506 -20.31 -8.69 -9.81
N PHE A 507 -20.16 -9.93 -10.23
CA PHE A 507 -21.30 -10.80 -10.53
C PHE A 507 -21.61 -11.67 -9.32
N ASP A 508 -22.80 -11.52 -8.76
CA ASP A 508 -23.32 -12.37 -7.72
C ASP A 508 -23.88 -13.65 -8.37
N ASP A 509 -23.08 -14.70 -8.38
CA ASP A 509 -23.48 -16.00 -8.98
C ASP A 509 -24.74 -16.56 -8.31
N ALA A 510 -24.97 -16.27 -7.04
CA ALA A 510 -26.13 -16.75 -6.30
C ALA A 510 -27.43 -16.05 -6.69
N LYS A 511 -27.36 -14.75 -6.97
CA LYS A 511 -28.50 -13.93 -7.39
C LYS A 511 -28.64 -13.86 -8.91
N GLY A 512 -27.56 -14.18 -9.66
CA GLY A 512 -27.50 -14.03 -11.11
C GLY A 512 -27.46 -12.57 -11.57
N GLU A 513 -27.03 -11.65 -10.70
CA GLU A 513 -27.08 -10.20 -10.91
C GLU A 513 -25.69 -9.57 -10.77
N TYR A 514 -25.52 -8.40 -11.39
CA TYR A 514 -24.31 -7.59 -11.21
C TYR A 514 -24.54 -6.52 -10.15
N ARG A 515 -23.51 -6.26 -9.36
CA ARG A 515 -23.49 -5.17 -8.39
C ARG A 515 -22.17 -4.42 -8.41
N ILE A 516 -22.16 -3.21 -7.89
CA ILE A 516 -20.96 -2.40 -7.76
C ILE A 516 -20.25 -2.72 -6.45
N ASN A 517 -18.93 -2.90 -6.54
CA ASN A 517 -18.05 -2.99 -5.39
C ASN A 517 -17.70 -1.57 -4.89
N LEU A 518 -18.49 -1.03 -3.98
CA LEU A 518 -18.31 0.32 -3.47
C LEU A 518 -16.96 0.52 -2.74
N LEU A 519 -16.42 -0.51 -2.08
CA LEU A 519 -15.09 -0.43 -1.49
C LEU A 519 -14.01 -0.31 -2.57
N GLY A 520 -14.17 -1.02 -3.69
CA GLY A 520 -13.30 -0.88 -4.87
C GLY A 520 -13.36 0.51 -5.48
N VAL A 521 -14.55 1.10 -5.56
CA VAL A 521 -14.73 2.50 -6.02
C VAL A 521 -14.05 3.47 -5.06
N ARG A 522 -14.23 3.31 -3.75
CA ARG A 522 -13.57 4.13 -2.71
C ARG A 522 -12.04 4.04 -2.81
N GLN A 523 -11.51 2.84 -2.97
CA GLN A 523 -10.07 2.64 -3.18
C GLN A 523 -9.58 3.35 -4.46
N LEU A 524 -10.30 3.20 -5.56
CA LEU A 524 -9.97 3.85 -6.82
C LEU A 524 -9.95 5.38 -6.68
N LYS A 525 -10.97 5.95 -6.03
CA LYS A 525 -11.03 7.38 -5.72
C LYS A 525 -9.80 7.83 -4.94
N ARG A 526 -9.46 7.13 -3.87
CA ARG A 526 -8.29 7.46 -3.05
C ARG A 526 -6.98 7.44 -3.85
N GLU A 527 -6.81 6.45 -4.72
CA GLU A 527 -5.64 6.37 -5.59
C GLU A 527 -5.57 7.55 -6.57
N LEU A 528 -6.72 7.96 -7.14
CA LEU A 528 -6.80 9.15 -8.01
C LEU A 528 -6.45 10.44 -7.26
N GLU A 529 -6.96 10.61 -6.04
CA GLU A 529 -6.62 11.77 -5.20
C GLU A 529 -5.12 11.85 -4.93
N LEU A 530 -4.47 10.72 -4.57
CA LEU A 530 -3.03 10.67 -4.37
C LEU A 530 -2.24 11.03 -5.63
N LEU A 531 -2.65 10.52 -6.79
CA LEU A 531 -1.99 10.83 -8.06
C LEU A 531 -2.16 12.30 -8.46
N ASN A 532 -3.35 12.87 -8.27
CA ASN A 532 -3.60 14.28 -8.53
C ASN A 532 -2.76 15.15 -7.57
N GLU A 533 -2.72 14.83 -6.28
CA GLU A 533 -1.89 15.54 -5.32
C GLU A 533 -0.39 15.47 -5.69
N MET A 534 0.09 14.33 -6.21
CA MET A 534 1.46 14.19 -6.70
C MET A 534 1.73 15.07 -7.93
N LEU A 535 0.75 15.26 -8.81
CA LEU A 535 0.86 16.15 -9.96
C LEU A 535 0.89 17.63 -9.57
N GLU A 536 0.07 18.01 -8.59
CA GLU A 536 -0.01 19.39 -8.09
C GLU A 536 1.21 19.79 -7.28
N THR A 537 1.81 18.85 -6.59
CA THR A 537 2.91 19.09 -5.66
C THR A 537 4.19 18.34 -6.09
N SER A 538 4.37 17.14 -5.63
CA SER A 538 5.38 16.16 -6.05
C SER A 538 5.19 14.86 -5.26
N TYR A 539 5.74 13.74 -5.77
CA TYR A 539 5.81 12.49 -5.01
C TYR A 539 6.41 12.67 -3.61
N LYS A 540 7.50 13.43 -3.50
CA LYS A 540 8.19 13.64 -2.22
C LYS A 540 7.33 14.36 -1.19
N GLN A 541 6.51 15.34 -1.62
CA GLN A 541 5.60 16.06 -0.73
C GLN A 541 4.46 15.17 -0.26
N VAL A 542 3.86 14.38 -1.16
CA VAL A 542 2.84 13.40 -0.81
C VAL A 542 3.42 12.31 0.11
N PHE A 543 4.62 11.83 -0.17
CA PHE A 543 5.32 10.89 0.69
C PHE A 543 5.56 11.47 2.09
N ALA A 544 6.02 12.72 2.19
CA ALA A 544 6.23 13.41 3.46
C ALA A 544 4.92 13.59 4.26
N LYS A 545 3.82 13.84 3.58
CA LYS A 545 2.49 14.00 4.22
C LYS A 545 1.96 12.70 4.81
N TYR A 546 2.06 11.59 4.07
CA TYR A 546 1.42 10.31 4.45
C TYR A 546 2.36 9.29 5.12
N ALA A 547 3.66 9.49 5.03
CA ALA A 547 4.68 8.68 5.70
C ALA A 547 5.77 9.55 6.35
N PRO A 548 5.41 10.50 7.25
CA PRO A 548 6.32 11.53 7.74
C PRO A 548 7.58 10.97 8.39
N VAL A 549 7.46 9.94 9.21
CA VAL A 549 8.62 9.30 9.88
C VAL A 549 9.62 8.71 8.89
N LEU A 550 9.15 8.16 7.76
CA LEU A 550 10.01 7.64 6.71
C LEU A 550 10.57 8.75 5.82
N ALA A 551 9.82 9.84 5.63
CA ALA A 551 10.24 10.97 4.80
C ALA A 551 11.26 11.88 5.50
N GLU A 552 11.21 11.96 6.83
CA GLU A 552 12.12 12.76 7.62
C GLU A 552 13.57 12.37 7.34
N GLU A 553 14.44 13.36 7.09
CA GLU A 553 15.85 13.19 6.74
C GLU A 553 16.12 12.33 5.48
N THR A 554 15.10 12.02 4.66
CA THR A 554 15.32 11.31 3.41
C THR A 554 15.94 12.23 2.37
N VAL A 555 17.13 11.86 1.89
CA VAL A 555 17.91 12.65 0.93
C VAL A 555 18.09 11.87 -0.39
N PRO A 556 18.39 12.55 -1.51
CA PRO A 556 18.74 11.86 -2.75
C PRO A 556 19.98 11.00 -2.58
N TYR A 557 19.93 9.75 -3.06
CA TYR A 557 21.12 8.88 -3.11
C TYR A 557 22.07 9.37 -4.19
N CYS A 558 23.30 9.60 -3.80
CA CYS A 558 24.37 10.03 -4.70
C CYS A 558 25.55 9.08 -4.63
N PHE A 559 25.99 8.56 -5.78
CA PHE A 559 27.23 7.81 -5.84
C PHE A 559 28.42 8.75 -5.55
N ASP A 560 29.45 8.27 -4.86
CA ASP A 560 30.65 9.06 -4.56
C ASP A 560 31.23 9.68 -5.83
N SER A 561 31.30 8.91 -6.91
CA SER A 561 31.76 9.39 -8.21
C SER A 561 30.95 10.55 -8.78
N VAL A 562 29.64 10.59 -8.53
CA VAL A 562 28.74 11.68 -8.95
C VAL A 562 28.91 12.86 -8.02
N ALA A 563 29.01 12.64 -6.71
CA ALA A 563 29.24 13.68 -5.72
C ALA A 563 30.58 14.40 -5.98
N ASP A 564 31.64 13.65 -6.22
CA ASP A 564 32.96 14.18 -6.56
C ASP A 564 32.94 14.94 -7.88
N TRP A 565 32.24 14.39 -8.90
CA TRP A 565 32.06 15.07 -10.18
C TRP A 565 31.32 16.41 -10.03
N ILE A 566 30.20 16.42 -9.29
CA ILE A 566 29.44 17.66 -8.99
C ILE A 566 30.35 18.68 -8.30
N LYS A 567 31.09 18.26 -7.28
CA LYS A 567 31.99 19.13 -6.54
C LYS A 567 33.08 19.72 -7.44
N ALA A 568 33.62 18.93 -8.36
CA ALA A 568 34.66 19.36 -9.28
C ALA A 568 34.16 20.32 -10.37
N HIS A 569 32.89 20.20 -10.80
CA HIS A 569 32.37 20.94 -11.96
C HIS A 569 31.33 22.03 -11.59
N LEU A 570 30.94 22.11 -10.31
CA LEU A 570 29.95 23.08 -9.87
C LEU A 570 30.41 24.52 -10.15
N ASN A 571 29.53 25.29 -10.79
CA ASN A 571 29.78 26.67 -11.17
C ASN A 571 30.91 26.91 -12.19
N GLN A 572 31.46 25.85 -12.79
CA GLN A 572 32.50 25.97 -13.82
C GLN A 572 31.87 25.86 -15.21
N PRO A 573 31.97 26.87 -16.08
CA PRO A 573 31.55 26.74 -17.46
C PRO A 573 32.53 25.86 -18.24
N MET A 574 32.00 24.86 -18.94
CA MET A 574 32.74 23.95 -19.81
C MET A 574 32.14 23.94 -21.20
N LEU A 575 32.89 23.55 -22.23
CA LEU A 575 32.31 23.29 -23.55
C LEU A 575 31.20 22.22 -23.42
N LYS A 576 30.12 22.40 -24.15
CA LYS A 576 28.95 21.49 -24.11
C LYS A 576 29.39 20.03 -24.31
N GLU A 577 30.25 19.80 -25.27
CA GLU A 577 30.75 18.46 -25.63
C GLU A 577 31.59 17.86 -24.49
N GLU A 578 32.49 18.62 -23.89
CA GLU A 578 33.33 18.19 -22.76
C GLU A 578 32.48 17.89 -21.53
N MET A 579 31.51 18.75 -21.21
CA MET A 579 30.58 18.51 -20.10
C MET A 579 29.76 17.24 -20.34
N TYR A 580 29.25 17.05 -21.56
CA TYR A 580 28.50 15.84 -21.92
C TYR A 580 29.35 14.57 -21.77
N GLU A 581 30.58 14.56 -22.29
CA GLU A 581 31.49 13.43 -22.16
C GLU A 581 31.83 13.12 -20.69
N SER A 582 32.07 14.16 -19.88
CA SER A 582 32.36 14.00 -18.45
C SER A 582 31.18 13.39 -17.68
N ILE A 583 29.93 13.76 -18.01
CA ILE A 583 28.71 13.17 -17.45
C ILE A 583 28.59 11.71 -17.88
N MET A 584 28.79 11.41 -19.16
CA MET A 584 28.69 10.05 -19.67
C MET A 584 29.78 9.11 -19.12
N ALA A 585 30.94 9.66 -18.75
CA ALA A 585 32.02 8.90 -18.09
C ALA A 585 31.62 8.38 -16.70
N LEU A 586 30.65 8.99 -16.04
CA LEU A 586 30.13 8.56 -14.73
C LEU A 586 29.40 7.20 -14.79
N LYS A 587 29.06 6.68 -15.99
CA LYS A 587 28.33 5.41 -16.21
C LYS A 587 26.95 5.32 -15.53
N VAL A 588 26.59 6.32 -14.73
CA VAL A 588 25.27 6.46 -14.06
C VAL A 588 24.22 6.91 -15.08
N PHE A 589 24.65 7.71 -16.06
CA PHE A 589 23.83 8.22 -17.13
C PHE A 589 24.04 7.37 -18.40
N LYS A 590 23.02 6.64 -18.81
CA LYS A 590 23.06 5.82 -20.02
C LYS A 590 22.41 6.57 -21.17
N GLU A 591 22.99 6.48 -22.36
CA GLU A 591 22.36 7.00 -23.58
C GLU A 591 21.00 6.33 -23.82
N TYR A 592 20.03 7.13 -24.23
CA TYR A 592 18.71 6.64 -24.54
C TYR A 592 18.65 6.12 -25.98
N LYS A 593 18.47 4.80 -26.14
CA LYS A 593 18.40 4.13 -27.45
C LYS A 593 19.59 4.47 -28.39
N GLY A 594 20.79 4.62 -27.84
CA GLY A 594 22.00 4.93 -28.63
C GLY A 594 22.03 6.35 -29.21
N ARG A 595 21.22 7.27 -28.68
CA ARG A 595 21.22 8.69 -29.06
C ARG A 595 21.71 9.56 -27.91
N PRO A 596 22.49 10.63 -28.19
CA PRO A 596 22.88 11.58 -27.17
C PRO A 596 21.65 12.18 -26.48
N MET A 597 21.71 12.31 -25.16
CA MET A 597 20.66 12.96 -24.38
C MET A 597 20.73 14.47 -24.57
N GLY A 598 19.57 15.10 -24.78
CA GLY A 598 19.46 16.56 -24.77
C GLY A 598 19.66 17.13 -23.35
N GLN A 599 19.91 18.43 -23.26
CA GLN A 599 20.09 19.15 -21.99
C GLN A 599 18.92 18.92 -21.02
N ASP A 600 17.69 18.97 -21.52
CA ASP A 600 16.48 18.80 -20.71
C ASP A 600 16.39 17.41 -20.08
N ILE A 601 16.78 16.36 -20.83
CA ILE A 601 16.82 14.99 -20.33
C ILE A 601 17.91 14.85 -19.28
N LEU A 602 19.09 15.45 -19.51
CA LEU A 602 20.17 15.47 -18.54
C LEU A 602 19.78 16.24 -17.27
N ASN A 603 19.12 17.38 -17.41
CA ASN A 603 18.66 18.17 -16.27
C ASN A 603 17.66 17.38 -15.41
N ARG A 604 16.65 16.75 -16.02
CA ARG A 604 15.73 15.87 -15.27
C ARG A 604 16.47 14.79 -14.46
N LYS A 605 17.57 14.25 -14.98
CA LYS A 605 18.37 13.25 -14.26
C LYS A 605 19.31 13.86 -13.21
N LEU A 606 19.77 15.08 -13.40
CA LEU A 606 20.64 15.80 -12.47
C LEU A 606 19.88 16.46 -11.32
N GLN A 607 18.59 16.77 -11.51
CA GLN A 607 17.73 17.37 -10.48
C GLN A 607 17.63 16.50 -9.21
N ILE A 608 17.69 15.17 -9.35
CA ILE A 608 17.73 14.27 -8.18
C ILE A 608 18.93 14.54 -7.26
N TYR A 609 20.02 15.11 -7.81
CA TYR A 609 21.22 15.48 -7.07
C TYR A 609 21.24 16.97 -6.68
N GLY A 610 20.14 17.70 -6.88
CA GLY A 610 20.02 19.12 -6.56
C GLY A 610 20.84 20.03 -7.48
N VAL A 611 21.10 19.62 -8.72
CA VAL A 611 21.88 20.39 -9.69
C VAL A 611 21.25 20.34 -11.08
N GLU A 612 21.50 21.38 -11.87
CA GLU A 612 21.11 21.45 -13.29
C GLU A 612 22.19 22.10 -14.14
N ILE A 613 22.10 21.86 -15.43
CA ILE A 613 22.96 22.46 -16.44
C ILE A 613 22.23 23.65 -17.05
N ILE A 614 22.86 24.81 -17.02
CA ILE A 614 22.42 26.00 -17.77
C ILE A 614 23.33 26.25 -18.97
N THR A 615 22.76 26.78 -20.05
CA THR A 615 23.54 27.20 -21.23
C THR A 615 24.06 28.62 -21.01
N VAL A 616 25.36 28.76 -21.10
CA VAL A 616 26.04 30.05 -21.00
C VAL A 616 26.65 30.41 -22.36
N ARG A 617 26.38 31.63 -22.85
CA ARG A 617 26.97 32.16 -24.09
C ARG A 617 28.07 33.16 -23.74
N GLU A 618 29.25 32.95 -24.30
CA GLU A 618 30.36 33.89 -24.13
C GLU A 618 30.35 34.89 -25.29
N PHE A 619 30.18 36.18 -24.98
CA PHE A 619 30.11 37.28 -25.97
C PHE A 619 31.47 37.91 -26.25
N LYS A 620 32.55 37.47 -25.62
CA LYS A 620 33.88 38.04 -25.83
C LYS A 620 34.47 37.61 -27.18
N ARG A 621 35.19 38.51 -27.84
CA ARG A 621 35.91 38.26 -29.12
C ARG A 621 37.21 37.46 -28.84
N ASN A 622 37.08 36.20 -28.45
CA ASN A 622 38.16 35.26 -28.25
C ASN A 622 37.95 34.00 -29.12
N GLU A 623 38.83 33.02 -29.00
CA GLU A 623 38.79 31.75 -29.74
C GLU A 623 37.51 30.94 -29.50
N ASN A 624 36.75 31.28 -28.48
CA ASN A 624 35.50 30.62 -28.09
C ASN A 624 34.24 31.29 -28.63
N ARG A 625 34.40 32.28 -29.52
CA ARG A 625 33.26 32.94 -30.15
C ARG A 625 32.44 31.93 -30.95
N ASN A 626 31.11 31.85 -30.64
CA ASN A 626 30.15 30.91 -31.20
C ASN A 626 30.18 29.49 -30.62
N LYS A 627 30.97 29.19 -29.60
CA LYS A 627 30.87 27.91 -28.88
C LYS A 627 29.81 27.97 -27.79
N THR A 628 29.13 26.86 -27.57
CA THR A 628 28.13 26.69 -26.52
C THR A 628 28.81 26.16 -25.27
N PHE A 629 28.64 26.85 -24.16
CA PHE A 629 29.13 26.42 -22.85
C PHE A 629 27.95 25.94 -21.98
N TRP A 630 28.17 24.91 -21.24
CA TRP A 630 27.31 24.46 -20.17
C TRP A 630 27.93 24.76 -18.83
N LYS A 631 27.10 25.11 -17.86
CA LYS A 631 27.50 25.36 -16.48
C LYS A 631 26.58 24.60 -15.55
N LEU A 632 27.16 23.80 -14.64
CA LEU A 632 26.43 23.12 -13.60
C LEU A 632 26.16 24.10 -12.45
N ILE A 633 24.91 24.23 -12.03
CA ILE A 633 24.47 25.08 -10.92
C ILE A 633 23.66 24.26 -9.91
N ARG A 634 23.55 24.75 -8.68
CA ARG A 634 22.60 24.22 -7.68
C ARG A 634 21.22 24.79 -7.94
N ILE A 635 20.20 23.96 -7.74
CA ILE A 635 18.79 24.31 -7.82
C ILE A 635 18.31 24.69 -6.44
#